data_a72bb616611a59f4fc69917ff8fdb804
#
_entry.id   a72bb616611a59f4fc69917ff8fdb804
#
_cell.length_a   1.000
_cell.length_b   1.000
_cell.length_c   1.000
_cell.angle_alpha   90.00
_cell.angle_beta   90.00
_cell.angle_gamma   90.00
#
_symmetry.space_group_name_H-M   'P 1'
#
loop_
_entity.id
_entity.type
_entity.pdbx_description
1 polymer ?
#
loop_
_entity_poly.entity_id
_entity_poly.type
_entity_poly.pdbx_seq_one_letter_code
_entity_poly.pdbx_strand_id
1 'polypeptide(L)'
;MEIKERIKPALPHIIALLLFTLISFVYFYPVLEGKVLKANDTMVSNINSKEIRDYREQFNKEPLWTNSVFSGMPAYLISTKYPGNLFKNADLALRAFKMPVSVLFLSMAGFYLLLLLFGLNQWLAIAGAIAYGFSSFFFQILAAGHNTQAIALAYMAPVIGGVWYAYRHDAIKGALITAFFLTLEITANHLQITYYAALIVLIFLITEFIFSVREKTFPRFLRTSLIMLIPVVLAIGINFASLNTVREYGKYSIRGKSELQSEHRNVSAGLDRDYIVFWSYGVDETMNLLIPNYKGGSSKPFDRDSETVKVLRQNNAADYTTQMMKYWGSQPGTDGPHYMGTIVIFLFVLGLIVVKGREKWWLLAATVLSVMLSWGKNFMPLTNLFIDFFPGYNKFRAVTMTLVIAQFCIPLLGILALRNYLTGILPKKALMNGLKTATGITGGILLLVMVFPAIAGSFLNPMETEFPDWLKTALVSDRKELLRADSLRSLLFILLGAGTLVAFVMGKLKKEYATLLLGALILFDLWGAGKRYLNADRFERPSAMQKTFTPGVADTEILNDPSYKRVLNLTTSVFNDNSPTSWFHKSIGGYHGAKLKRYQELIDSTISRELGMFQTAFQNAGQVQTVEELASHLMPVFNNTAVLNMLNTKYVIVDPQSPPVTNPNALGNAWFVEKPVIAGNANEELSSLKMINPAREAVIDTRFSEFIKSTQYPVAEGDRIELVSYQPNELEYSYTAEGERLAVFSDIYYPEGWLCFVDGKESDHFRANYVLRAMVLPGGTHQVRFVFEPSTYINGNRVSLASSVLLILLAAGYFAAGFIRKKKS
;
A
#
# COMPACT_ATOMS: atom_id res chain seq x y z
N MET A 1 -27.41 -18.13 39.55
CA MET A 1 -26.07 -17.93 40.16
C MET A 1 -24.95 -18.28 39.21
N GLU A 2 -25.02 -19.38 38.44
CA GLU A 2 -23.94 -19.81 37.50
C GLU A 2 -23.58 -18.83 36.36
N ILE A 3 -24.54 -18.10 35.77
CA ILE A 3 -24.30 -17.16 34.67
C ILE A 3 -23.49 -15.96 35.16
N LYS A 4 -23.76 -15.41 36.34
CA LYS A 4 -23.00 -14.30 36.93
C LYS A 4 -21.56 -14.69 37.25
N GLU A 5 -21.28 -15.92 37.66
CA GLU A 5 -19.90 -16.37 37.95
C GLU A 5 -19.07 -16.63 36.69
N ARG A 6 -19.73 -17.05 35.60
CA ARG A 6 -19.06 -17.23 34.30
C ARG A 6 -18.72 -15.90 33.58
N ILE A 7 -19.55 -14.84 33.83
CA ILE A 7 -19.33 -13.53 33.23
C ILE A 7 -18.26 -12.70 33.94
N LYS A 8 -18.06 -12.89 35.23
CA LYS A 8 -17.08 -12.10 36.02
C LYS A 8 -15.68 -12.04 35.42
N PRO A 9 -15.04 -13.14 34.97
CA PRO A 9 -13.71 -13.08 34.37
C PRO A 9 -13.71 -12.46 32.97
N ALA A 10 -14.82 -12.50 32.23
CA ALA A 10 -14.93 -11.89 30.90
C ALA A 10 -15.25 -10.38 30.94
N LEU A 11 -15.84 -9.90 32.05
CA LEU A 11 -16.29 -8.52 32.15
C LEU A 11 -15.22 -7.45 31.87
N PRO A 12 -13.97 -7.56 32.38
CA PRO A 12 -12.94 -6.58 32.06
C PRO A 12 -12.55 -6.54 30.57
N HIS A 13 -12.63 -7.68 29.91
CA HIS A 13 -12.35 -7.77 28.46
C HIS A 13 -13.48 -7.17 27.63
N ILE A 14 -14.73 -7.40 28.04
CA ILE A 14 -15.88 -6.75 27.42
C ILE A 14 -15.81 -5.23 27.60
N ILE A 15 -15.46 -4.74 28.79
CA ILE A 15 -15.27 -3.30 29.04
C ILE A 15 -14.16 -2.73 28.14
N ALA A 16 -13.03 -3.45 27.98
CA ALA A 16 -11.95 -3.01 27.11
C ALA A 16 -12.41 -2.88 25.65
N LEU A 17 -13.12 -3.88 25.11
CA LEU A 17 -13.64 -3.84 23.74
C LEU A 17 -14.67 -2.73 23.54
N LEU A 18 -15.58 -2.53 24.50
CA LEU A 18 -16.54 -1.43 24.47
C LEU A 18 -15.85 -0.06 24.53
N LEU A 19 -14.79 0.07 25.35
CA LEU A 19 -14.00 1.29 25.43
C LEU A 19 -13.29 1.57 24.10
N PHE A 20 -12.68 0.56 23.46
CA PHE A 20 -12.04 0.72 22.15
C PHE A 20 -13.05 1.10 21.08
N THR A 21 -14.27 0.52 21.12
CA THR A 21 -15.37 0.90 20.25
C THR A 21 -15.76 2.36 20.44
N LEU A 22 -15.98 2.76 21.68
CA LEU A 22 -16.35 4.14 22.03
C LEU A 22 -15.28 5.14 21.58
N ILE A 23 -14.02 4.88 21.92
CA ILE A 23 -12.89 5.75 21.54
C ILE A 23 -12.81 5.88 20.01
N SER A 24 -12.96 4.77 19.26
CA SER A 24 -12.88 4.78 17.80
C SER A 24 -14.01 5.59 17.17
N PHE A 25 -15.24 5.47 17.66
CA PHE A 25 -16.37 6.27 17.17
C PHE A 25 -16.27 7.74 17.57
N VAL A 26 -15.82 8.05 18.79
CA VAL A 26 -15.64 9.45 19.23
C VAL A 26 -14.53 10.12 18.42
N TYR A 27 -13.45 9.39 18.12
CA TYR A 27 -12.38 9.93 17.26
C TYR A 27 -12.89 10.18 15.84
N PHE A 28 -13.62 9.23 15.26
CA PHE A 28 -14.16 9.30 13.90
C PHE A 28 -15.67 9.60 13.89
N TYR A 29 -16.11 10.54 14.73
CA TYR A 29 -17.54 10.88 14.86
C TYR A 29 -18.25 11.24 13.54
N PRO A 30 -17.60 11.78 12.47
CA PRO A 30 -18.29 12.04 11.22
C PRO A 30 -18.88 10.79 10.56
N VAL A 31 -18.37 9.58 10.89
CA VAL A 31 -18.94 8.31 10.43
C VAL A 31 -20.36 8.09 11.00
N LEU A 32 -20.63 8.58 12.22
CA LEU A 32 -21.97 8.54 12.82
C LEU A 32 -22.96 9.49 12.12
N GLU A 33 -22.44 10.55 11.48
CA GLU A 33 -23.21 11.47 10.63
C GLU A 33 -23.41 10.93 9.21
N GLY A 34 -23.01 9.69 8.93
CA GLY A 34 -23.09 9.06 7.61
C GLY A 34 -22.01 9.53 6.61
N LYS A 35 -21.05 10.33 7.05
CA LYS A 35 -19.93 10.77 6.21
C LYS A 35 -18.91 9.66 6.02
N VAL A 36 -18.17 9.73 4.91
CA VAL A 36 -17.10 8.80 4.53
C VAL A 36 -15.78 9.54 4.43
N LEU A 37 -14.69 8.82 4.71
CA LEU A 37 -13.34 9.37 4.61
C LEU A 37 -12.99 9.59 3.14
N LYS A 38 -12.61 10.82 2.80
CA LYS A 38 -12.05 11.18 1.50
C LYS A 38 -10.57 10.81 1.48
N ALA A 39 -10.24 9.73 0.76
CA ALA A 39 -8.89 9.24 0.64
C ALA A 39 -8.60 8.89 -0.83
N ASN A 40 -7.51 9.43 -1.38
CA ASN A 40 -7.21 9.34 -2.80
C ASN A 40 -7.08 7.89 -3.28
N ASP A 41 -6.29 7.06 -2.61
CA ASP A 41 -6.07 5.67 -3.03
C ASP A 41 -7.35 4.82 -2.94
N THR A 42 -8.25 5.15 -1.99
CA THR A 42 -9.58 4.50 -1.93
C THR A 42 -10.43 4.87 -3.13
N MET A 43 -10.38 6.14 -3.57
CA MET A 43 -11.09 6.60 -4.77
C MET A 43 -10.56 5.92 -6.03
N VAL A 44 -9.23 5.89 -6.21
CA VAL A 44 -8.58 5.18 -7.33
C VAL A 44 -8.94 3.70 -7.34
N SER A 45 -8.89 3.04 -6.19
CA SER A 45 -9.29 1.63 -6.07
C SER A 45 -10.74 1.39 -6.47
N ASN A 46 -11.65 2.31 -6.11
CA ASN A 46 -13.05 2.25 -6.50
C ASN A 46 -13.24 2.43 -8.01
N ILE A 47 -12.49 3.34 -8.62
CA ILE A 47 -12.51 3.60 -10.06
C ILE A 47 -12.02 2.36 -10.81
N ASN A 48 -10.82 1.90 -10.50
CA ASN A 48 -10.21 0.76 -11.20
C ASN A 48 -10.98 -0.56 -11.03
N SER A 49 -11.74 -0.71 -9.94
CA SER A 49 -12.50 -1.91 -9.65
C SER A 49 -13.95 -1.89 -10.19
N LYS A 50 -14.39 -0.81 -10.84
CA LYS A 50 -15.79 -0.68 -11.29
C LYS A 50 -16.16 -1.77 -12.30
N GLU A 51 -15.39 -1.93 -13.38
CA GLU A 51 -15.65 -2.97 -14.39
C GLU A 51 -15.72 -4.38 -13.77
N ILE A 52 -14.82 -4.65 -12.82
CA ILE A 52 -14.76 -5.93 -12.10
C ILE A 52 -16.02 -6.14 -11.24
N ARG A 53 -16.50 -5.11 -10.56
CA ARG A 53 -17.71 -5.19 -9.72
C ARG A 53 -18.96 -5.35 -10.58
N ASP A 54 -19.10 -4.53 -11.62
CA ASP A 54 -20.27 -4.54 -12.50
C ASP A 54 -20.41 -5.92 -13.17
N TYR A 55 -19.31 -6.48 -13.69
CA TYR A 55 -19.31 -7.82 -14.28
C TYR A 55 -19.69 -8.90 -13.26
N ARG A 56 -19.14 -8.82 -12.05
CA ARG A 56 -19.44 -9.77 -10.97
C ARG A 56 -20.91 -9.72 -10.55
N GLU A 57 -21.48 -8.51 -10.48
CA GLU A 57 -22.88 -8.32 -10.13
C GLU A 57 -23.84 -8.80 -11.23
N GLN A 58 -23.46 -8.55 -12.48
CA GLN A 58 -24.30 -8.92 -13.63
C GLN A 58 -24.27 -10.41 -13.93
N PHE A 59 -23.08 -11.05 -13.87
CA PHE A 59 -22.89 -12.42 -14.36
C PHE A 59 -22.65 -13.44 -13.23
N ASN A 60 -22.51 -12.99 -11.98
CA ASN A 60 -22.13 -13.83 -10.82
C ASN A 60 -20.85 -14.67 -11.09
N LYS A 61 -19.93 -14.15 -11.90
CA LYS A 61 -18.64 -14.73 -12.22
C LYS A 61 -17.52 -13.80 -11.76
N GLU A 62 -16.35 -14.37 -11.43
CA GLU A 62 -15.17 -13.58 -11.04
C GLU A 62 -14.39 -13.15 -12.28
N PRO A 63 -14.28 -11.85 -12.56
CA PRO A 63 -13.41 -11.36 -13.63
C PRO A 63 -11.96 -11.33 -13.14
N LEU A 64 -11.06 -11.95 -13.88
CA LEU A 64 -9.64 -12.05 -13.57
C LEU A 64 -8.78 -11.10 -14.39
N TRP A 65 -9.39 -10.47 -15.41
CA TRP A 65 -8.82 -9.46 -16.29
C TRP A 65 -9.64 -8.17 -16.22
N THR A 66 -9.05 -7.03 -16.52
CA THR A 66 -9.74 -5.75 -16.70
C THR A 66 -9.11 -4.97 -17.84
N ASN A 67 -9.92 -4.29 -18.63
CA ASN A 67 -9.48 -3.35 -19.68
C ASN A 67 -9.74 -1.90 -19.29
N SER A 68 -10.20 -1.62 -18.07
CA SER A 68 -10.49 -0.26 -17.61
C SER A 68 -9.25 0.61 -17.48
N VAL A 69 -8.05 0.02 -17.34
CA VAL A 69 -6.78 0.72 -17.16
C VAL A 69 -5.67 0.10 -18.02
N PHE A 70 -4.73 0.93 -18.50
CA PHE A 70 -3.52 0.53 -19.23
C PHE A 70 -3.79 -0.39 -20.42
N SER A 71 -4.89 -0.20 -21.11
CA SER A 71 -5.37 -1.03 -22.22
C SER A 71 -5.57 -2.52 -21.88
N GLY A 72 -5.40 -2.92 -20.64
CA GLY A 72 -5.64 -4.27 -20.13
C GLY A 72 -4.55 -4.81 -19.21
N MET A 73 -4.98 -5.44 -18.11
CA MET A 73 -4.10 -6.11 -17.15
C MET A 73 -4.85 -7.13 -16.30
N PRO A 74 -4.15 -8.12 -15.68
CA PRO A 74 -4.76 -9.01 -14.70
C PRO A 74 -5.34 -8.24 -13.50
N ALA A 75 -6.53 -8.64 -13.05
CA ALA A 75 -7.26 -7.99 -11.96
C ALA A 75 -6.78 -8.37 -10.54
N TYR A 76 -5.77 -9.24 -10.44
CA TYR A 76 -5.32 -9.88 -9.18
C TYR A 76 -5.03 -8.92 -8.02
N LEU A 77 -4.51 -7.73 -8.32
CA LEU A 77 -4.16 -6.71 -7.32
C LEU A 77 -5.17 -5.55 -7.27
N ILE A 78 -6.30 -5.66 -7.99
CA ILE A 78 -7.34 -4.62 -7.99
C ILE A 78 -8.49 -5.04 -7.08
N SER A 79 -9.24 -6.09 -7.43
CA SER A 79 -10.45 -6.48 -6.69
C SER A 79 -10.81 -7.97 -6.82
N THR A 80 -9.85 -8.85 -7.12
CA THR A 80 -10.11 -10.29 -7.27
C THR A 80 -10.50 -10.94 -5.95
N LYS A 81 -11.56 -11.78 -5.98
CA LYS A 81 -11.99 -12.62 -4.86
C LYS A 81 -11.37 -14.01 -4.97
N TYR A 82 -10.99 -14.57 -3.82
CA TYR A 82 -10.41 -15.90 -3.69
C TYR A 82 -11.30 -16.77 -2.79
N PRO A 83 -12.32 -17.46 -3.36
CA PRO A 83 -13.34 -18.17 -2.59
C PRO A 83 -12.81 -19.35 -1.76
N GLY A 84 -11.63 -19.90 -2.12
CA GLY A 84 -10.95 -20.93 -1.35
C GLY A 84 -10.47 -20.49 0.03
N ASN A 85 -10.28 -19.18 0.27
CA ASN A 85 -9.91 -18.63 1.56
C ASN A 85 -11.15 -18.39 2.44
N LEU A 86 -11.57 -19.38 3.24
CA LEU A 86 -12.72 -19.29 4.12
C LEU A 86 -12.54 -18.27 5.26
N PHE A 87 -11.29 -17.96 5.61
CA PHE A 87 -10.97 -17.00 6.68
C PHE A 87 -11.22 -15.55 6.29
N LYS A 88 -11.47 -15.26 5.00
CA LYS A 88 -11.95 -13.95 4.56
C LYS A 88 -13.24 -13.53 5.26
N ASN A 89 -14.13 -14.48 5.55
CA ASN A 89 -15.35 -14.19 6.30
C ASN A 89 -15.07 -13.83 7.77
N ALA A 90 -14.05 -14.46 8.37
CA ALA A 90 -13.59 -14.09 9.72
C ALA A 90 -12.97 -12.68 9.74
N ASP A 91 -12.16 -12.32 8.73
CA ASP A 91 -11.64 -10.96 8.55
C ASP A 91 -12.77 -9.93 8.45
N LEU A 92 -13.80 -10.20 7.64
CA LEU A 92 -14.96 -9.31 7.51
C LEU A 92 -15.76 -9.17 8.82
N ALA A 93 -15.93 -10.27 9.56
CA ALA A 93 -16.64 -10.26 10.85
C ALA A 93 -15.85 -9.47 11.92
N LEU A 94 -14.52 -9.62 11.99
CA LEU A 94 -13.70 -8.87 12.94
C LEU A 94 -13.65 -7.36 12.62
N ARG A 95 -13.80 -7.00 11.34
CA ARG A 95 -13.96 -5.60 10.90
C ARG A 95 -15.40 -5.10 11.00
N ALA A 96 -16.11 -5.43 12.05
CA ALA A 96 -17.54 -5.21 12.26
C ALA A 96 -18.06 -3.78 11.98
N PHE A 97 -17.18 -2.78 11.98
CA PHE A 97 -17.50 -1.37 11.76
C PHE A 97 -17.02 -0.87 10.40
N LYS A 98 -17.63 0.24 9.92
CA LYS A 98 -17.14 0.92 8.71
C LYS A 98 -15.75 1.52 8.92
N MET A 99 -14.97 1.57 7.83
CA MET A 99 -13.70 2.31 7.81
C MET A 99 -13.94 3.80 8.09
N PRO A 100 -13.04 4.48 8.83
CA PRO A 100 -11.79 4.00 9.43
C PRO A 100 -11.95 3.45 10.88
N VAL A 101 -13.16 3.48 11.44
CA VAL A 101 -13.46 3.03 12.83
C VAL A 101 -12.99 1.59 13.07
N SER A 102 -13.26 0.70 12.10
CA SER A 102 -12.89 -0.73 12.19
C SER A 102 -11.38 -0.93 12.38
N VAL A 103 -10.54 -0.16 11.71
CA VAL A 103 -9.07 -0.32 11.79
C VAL A 103 -8.53 0.16 13.13
N LEU A 104 -9.00 1.31 13.62
CA LEU A 104 -8.58 1.82 14.92
C LEU A 104 -8.99 0.86 16.05
N PHE A 105 -10.21 0.33 15.97
CA PHE A 105 -10.69 -0.71 16.89
C PHE A 105 -9.81 -1.96 16.81
N LEU A 106 -9.55 -2.51 15.62
CA LEU A 106 -8.76 -3.72 15.43
C LEU A 106 -7.32 -3.55 15.90
N SER A 107 -6.69 -2.40 15.63
CA SER A 107 -5.32 -2.15 16.06
C SER A 107 -5.20 -2.15 17.58
N MET A 108 -6.15 -1.52 18.28
CA MET A 108 -6.21 -1.57 19.74
C MET A 108 -6.53 -2.98 20.26
N ALA A 109 -7.51 -3.68 19.68
CA ALA A 109 -7.89 -5.03 20.08
C ALA A 109 -6.77 -6.05 19.85
N GLY A 110 -6.05 -5.95 18.72
CA GLY A 110 -4.91 -6.81 18.39
C GLY A 110 -3.73 -6.63 19.37
N PHE A 111 -3.39 -5.37 19.68
CA PHE A 111 -2.31 -5.09 20.63
C PHE A 111 -2.72 -5.40 22.09
N TYR A 112 -3.99 -5.22 22.42
CA TYR A 112 -4.56 -5.66 23.70
C TYR A 112 -4.39 -7.17 23.87
N LEU A 113 -4.73 -7.97 22.87
CA LEU A 113 -4.55 -9.41 22.89
C LEU A 113 -3.06 -9.80 23.06
N LEU A 114 -2.16 -9.16 22.31
CA LEU A 114 -0.72 -9.32 22.48
C LEU A 114 -0.31 -9.14 23.95
N LEU A 115 -0.71 -8.04 24.59
CA LEU A 115 -0.32 -7.72 25.95
C LEU A 115 -0.90 -8.70 26.96
N LEU A 116 -2.12 -9.22 26.74
CA LEU A 116 -2.68 -10.31 27.54
C LEU A 116 -1.87 -11.61 27.40
N LEU A 117 -1.42 -11.94 26.18
CA LEU A 117 -0.54 -13.09 25.95
C LEU A 117 0.80 -12.94 26.68
N PHE A 118 1.33 -11.71 26.83
CA PHE A 118 2.49 -11.38 27.66
C PHE A 118 2.21 -11.39 29.17
N GLY A 119 0.99 -11.76 29.59
CA GLY A 119 0.60 -11.88 31.01
C GLY A 119 0.38 -10.54 31.70
N LEU A 120 0.11 -9.47 30.96
CA LEU A 120 -0.24 -8.18 31.58
C LEU A 120 -1.71 -8.19 32.04
N ASN A 121 -1.96 -7.43 33.11
CA ASN A 121 -3.35 -7.19 33.52
C ASN A 121 -4.08 -6.31 32.49
N GLN A 122 -5.41 -6.43 32.47
CA GLN A 122 -6.26 -5.79 31.47
C GLN A 122 -6.14 -4.26 31.42
N TRP A 123 -5.89 -3.59 32.54
CA TRP A 123 -5.80 -2.13 32.59
C TRP A 123 -4.53 -1.59 31.96
N LEU A 124 -3.38 -2.27 32.21
CA LEU A 124 -2.12 -1.99 31.52
C LEU A 124 -2.23 -2.34 30.03
N ALA A 125 -2.92 -3.44 29.71
CA ALA A 125 -3.13 -3.85 28.34
C ALA A 125 -3.97 -2.81 27.55
N ILE A 126 -4.98 -2.17 28.19
CA ILE A 126 -5.74 -1.06 27.59
C ILE A 126 -4.82 0.13 27.30
N ALA A 127 -3.99 0.56 28.26
CA ALA A 127 -3.09 1.70 28.06
C ALA A 127 -2.09 1.44 26.91
N GLY A 128 -1.56 0.20 26.82
CA GLY A 128 -0.67 -0.18 25.73
C GLY A 128 -1.38 -0.31 24.36
N ALA A 129 -2.62 -0.79 24.35
CA ALA A 129 -3.45 -0.85 23.17
C ALA A 129 -3.73 0.56 22.58
N ILE A 130 -4.01 1.53 23.44
CA ILE A 130 -4.15 2.94 23.07
C ILE A 130 -2.82 3.49 22.52
N ALA A 131 -1.69 3.21 23.18
CA ALA A 131 -0.37 3.67 22.74
C ALA A 131 -0.02 3.18 21.33
N TYR A 132 -0.35 1.94 21.00
CA TYR A 132 -0.14 1.39 19.66
C TYR A 132 -1.14 1.91 18.63
N GLY A 133 -2.44 1.80 18.93
CA GLY A 133 -3.51 2.14 17.98
C GLY A 133 -3.57 3.62 17.63
N PHE A 134 -3.15 4.50 18.52
CA PHE A 134 -3.11 5.94 18.32
C PHE A 134 -1.77 6.48 17.82
N SER A 135 -0.77 5.62 17.50
CA SER A 135 0.44 6.12 16.84
C SER A 135 0.08 6.82 15.53
N SER A 136 0.74 7.94 15.23
CA SER A 136 0.30 8.84 14.14
C SER A 136 0.30 8.19 12.77
N PHE A 137 1.11 7.16 12.55
CA PHE A 137 1.21 6.48 11.27
C PHE A 137 -0.11 5.81 10.83
N PHE A 138 -0.91 5.27 11.76
CA PHE A 138 -2.23 4.75 11.40
C PHE A 138 -3.13 5.82 10.78
N PHE A 139 -3.08 7.04 11.30
CA PHE A 139 -3.89 8.15 10.77
C PHE A 139 -3.42 8.64 9.42
N GLN A 140 -2.10 8.62 9.18
CA GLN A 140 -1.52 8.99 7.89
C GLN A 140 -1.91 8.01 6.79
N ILE A 141 -1.72 6.70 7.03
CA ILE A 141 -2.06 5.68 6.03
C ILE A 141 -3.57 5.58 5.77
N LEU A 142 -4.40 5.85 6.78
CA LEU A 142 -5.85 5.95 6.61
C LEU A 142 -6.24 7.20 5.80
N ALA A 143 -5.60 8.35 6.05
CA ALA A 143 -5.82 9.58 5.29
C ALA A 143 -5.43 9.43 3.81
N ALA A 144 -4.35 8.69 3.53
CA ALA A 144 -3.92 8.35 2.17
C ALA A 144 -4.83 7.31 1.49
N GLY A 145 -5.51 6.43 2.27
CA GLY A 145 -6.34 5.35 1.74
C GLY A 145 -5.65 3.99 1.68
N HIS A 146 -4.50 3.84 2.36
CA HIS A 146 -3.75 2.58 2.45
C HIS A 146 -4.42 1.57 3.40
N ASN A 147 -5.66 1.23 3.12
CA ASN A 147 -6.53 0.43 3.99
C ASN A 147 -5.97 -0.97 4.25
N THR A 148 -5.42 -1.63 3.24
CA THR A 148 -4.83 -2.98 3.35
C THR A 148 -3.62 -2.99 4.27
N GLN A 149 -2.78 -1.95 4.21
CA GLN A 149 -1.64 -1.76 5.09
C GLN A 149 -2.08 -1.61 6.55
N ALA A 150 -3.09 -0.78 6.79
CA ALA A 150 -3.59 -0.52 8.12
C ALA A 150 -4.22 -1.78 8.76
N ILE A 151 -4.92 -2.61 7.98
CA ILE A 151 -5.49 -3.89 8.42
C ILE A 151 -4.36 -4.90 8.73
N ALA A 152 -3.34 -5.03 7.87
CA ALA A 152 -2.21 -5.90 8.11
C ALA A 152 -1.47 -5.55 9.40
N LEU A 153 -1.24 -4.25 9.66
CA LEU A 153 -0.65 -3.76 10.91
C LEU A 153 -1.50 -4.11 12.14
N ALA A 154 -2.83 -4.06 12.04
CA ALA A 154 -3.70 -4.43 13.14
C ALA A 154 -3.58 -5.92 13.51
N TYR A 155 -3.38 -6.80 12.51
CA TYR A 155 -3.18 -8.24 12.72
C TYR A 155 -1.74 -8.61 13.09
N MET A 156 -0.74 -7.79 12.78
CA MET A 156 0.67 -8.05 13.07
C MET A 156 0.91 -8.28 14.57
N ALA A 157 0.29 -7.50 15.45
CA ALA A 157 0.48 -7.60 16.88
C ALA A 157 0.07 -8.98 17.46
N PRO A 158 -1.14 -9.52 17.19
CA PRO A 158 -1.51 -10.85 17.67
C PRO A 158 -0.70 -11.98 17.01
N VAL A 159 -0.18 -11.83 15.78
CA VAL A 159 0.75 -12.79 15.16
C VAL A 159 2.01 -12.93 16.03
N ILE A 160 2.66 -11.81 16.34
CA ILE A 160 3.89 -11.80 17.16
C ILE A 160 3.58 -12.30 18.57
N GLY A 161 2.41 -11.95 19.13
CA GLY A 161 1.94 -12.46 20.41
C GLY A 161 1.80 -13.98 20.44
N GLY A 162 1.24 -14.57 19.40
CA GLY A 162 1.14 -16.02 19.25
C GLY A 162 2.49 -16.71 19.17
N VAL A 163 3.41 -16.15 18.36
CA VAL A 163 4.80 -16.65 18.29
C VAL A 163 5.47 -16.58 19.67
N TRP A 164 5.44 -15.43 20.34
CA TRP A 164 6.03 -15.26 21.66
C TRP A 164 5.43 -16.26 22.66
N TYR A 165 4.09 -16.42 22.66
CA TYR A 165 3.40 -17.35 23.56
C TYR A 165 3.81 -18.81 23.33
N ALA A 166 4.07 -19.21 22.07
CA ALA A 166 4.54 -20.54 21.73
C ALA A 166 5.88 -20.89 22.41
N TYR A 167 6.82 -19.94 22.39
CA TYR A 167 8.16 -20.18 22.98
C TYR A 167 8.18 -20.03 24.49
N ARG A 168 7.29 -19.24 25.09
CA ARG A 168 7.26 -18.94 26.52
C ARG A 168 6.33 -19.81 27.34
N HIS A 169 5.21 -20.21 26.75
CA HIS A 169 4.15 -20.92 27.49
C HIS A 169 3.78 -22.25 26.85
N ASP A 170 2.94 -22.23 25.81
CA ASP A 170 2.37 -23.40 25.18
C ASP A 170 2.52 -23.33 23.67
N ALA A 171 3.31 -24.23 23.10
CA ALA A 171 3.65 -24.25 21.69
C ALA A 171 2.40 -24.47 20.80
N ILE A 172 1.45 -25.32 21.22
CA ILE A 172 0.27 -25.64 20.40
C ILE A 172 -0.72 -24.47 20.40
N LYS A 173 -0.99 -23.89 21.58
CA LYS A 173 -1.87 -22.71 21.67
C LYS A 173 -1.29 -21.53 20.91
N GLY A 174 0.02 -21.28 21.08
CA GLY A 174 0.73 -20.24 20.33
C GLY A 174 0.67 -20.48 18.83
N ALA A 175 0.83 -21.73 18.38
CA ALA A 175 0.73 -22.09 16.97
C ALA A 175 -0.69 -21.84 16.40
N LEU A 176 -1.75 -22.18 17.14
CA LEU A 176 -3.13 -21.93 16.71
C LEU A 176 -3.43 -20.42 16.60
N ILE A 177 -3.00 -19.63 17.60
CA ILE A 177 -3.15 -18.16 17.56
C ILE A 177 -2.39 -17.58 16.37
N THR A 178 -1.14 -18.01 16.17
CA THR A 178 -0.33 -17.58 15.03
C THR A 178 -0.96 -17.99 13.70
N ALA A 179 -1.44 -19.23 13.56
CA ALA A 179 -2.09 -19.69 12.33
C ALA A 179 -3.31 -18.82 11.96
N PHE A 180 -4.15 -18.54 12.94
CA PHE A 180 -5.34 -17.72 12.73
C PHE A 180 -4.98 -16.29 12.30
N PHE A 181 -4.18 -15.59 13.11
CA PHE A 181 -3.89 -14.17 12.84
C PHE A 181 -2.93 -13.97 11.68
N LEU A 182 -1.96 -14.88 11.44
CA LEU A 182 -1.09 -14.82 10.26
C LEU A 182 -1.90 -15.05 8.97
N THR A 183 -2.90 -15.94 9.02
CA THR A 183 -3.83 -16.11 7.89
C THR A 183 -4.54 -14.79 7.57
N LEU A 184 -5.08 -14.11 8.59
CA LEU A 184 -5.81 -12.83 8.40
C LEU A 184 -4.87 -11.71 7.96
N GLU A 185 -3.65 -11.68 8.47
CA GLU A 185 -2.64 -10.69 8.13
C GLU A 185 -2.24 -10.80 6.65
N ILE A 186 -1.98 -12.01 6.15
CA ILE A 186 -1.72 -12.24 4.73
C ILE A 186 -2.98 -11.95 3.88
N THR A 187 -4.18 -12.31 4.37
CA THR A 187 -5.46 -12.01 3.70
C THR A 187 -5.69 -10.51 3.51
N ALA A 188 -5.11 -9.65 4.37
CA ALA A 188 -5.13 -8.19 4.19
C ALA A 188 -4.39 -7.74 2.92
N ASN A 189 -3.58 -8.61 2.33
CA ASN A 189 -2.88 -8.43 1.05
C ASN A 189 -1.91 -7.24 1.02
N HIS A 190 -1.14 -7.05 2.12
CA HIS A 190 -0.05 -6.07 2.17
C HIS A 190 1.26 -6.76 2.58
N LEU A 191 1.86 -7.50 1.65
CA LEU A 191 3.00 -8.39 1.90
C LEU A 191 4.24 -7.70 2.47
N GLN A 192 4.39 -6.39 2.29
CA GLN A 192 5.47 -5.61 2.89
C GLN A 192 5.36 -5.56 4.42
N ILE A 193 4.15 -5.48 4.98
CA ILE A 193 3.92 -5.55 6.44
C ILE A 193 4.18 -6.96 6.95
N THR A 194 3.73 -7.99 6.22
CA THR A 194 4.05 -9.41 6.52
C THR A 194 5.56 -9.63 6.58
N TYR A 195 6.30 -9.04 5.66
CA TYR A 195 7.77 -9.10 5.62
C TYR A 195 8.39 -8.44 6.87
N TYR A 196 7.89 -7.29 7.29
CA TYR A 196 8.37 -6.63 8.51
C TYR A 196 8.00 -7.38 9.79
N ALA A 197 6.83 -8.01 9.84
CA ALA A 197 6.47 -8.94 10.91
C ALA A 197 7.45 -10.12 10.97
N ALA A 198 7.82 -10.68 9.83
CA ALA A 198 8.81 -11.75 9.74
C ALA A 198 10.20 -11.31 10.23
N LEU A 199 10.63 -10.06 9.94
CA LEU A 199 11.88 -9.51 10.48
C LEU A 199 11.85 -9.39 12.02
N ILE A 200 10.74 -8.94 12.61
CA ILE A 200 10.57 -8.90 14.06
C ILE A 200 10.69 -10.32 14.63
N VAL A 201 9.99 -11.28 14.03
CA VAL A 201 10.03 -12.69 14.46
C VAL A 201 11.44 -13.27 14.31
N LEU A 202 12.15 -12.95 13.23
CA LEU A 202 13.54 -13.40 13.03
C LEU A 202 14.47 -12.92 14.16
N ILE A 203 14.39 -11.62 14.51
CA ILE A 203 15.20 -11.03 15.59
C ILE A 203 14.83 -11.67 16.94
N PHE A 204 13.54 -11.89 17.18
CA PHE A 204 13.06 -12.63 18.35
C PHE A 204 13.64 -14.06 18.39
N LEU A 205 13.57 -14.80 17.29
CA LEU A 205 14.07 -16.18 17.20
C LEU A 205 15.58 -16.26 17.40
N ILE A 206 16.36 -15.32 16.85
CA ILE A 206 17.81 -15.23 17.09
C ILE A 206 18.07 -15.04 18.59
N THR A 207 17.32 -14.16 19.23
CA THR A 207 17.45 -13.94 20.68
C THR A 207 17.09 -15.19 21.46
N GLU A 208 15.97 -15.86 21.13
CA GLU A 208 15.56 -17.11 21.78
C GLU A 208 16.59 -18.23 21.58
N PHE A 209 17.17 -18.34 20.39
CA PHE A 209 18.24 -19.29 20.09
C PHE A 209 19.44 -19.06 20.99
N ILE A 210 19.95 -17.81 21.07
CA ILE A 210 21.11 -17.47 21.91
C ILE A 210 20.85 -17.84 23.38
N PHE A 211 19.66 -17.49 23.90
CA PHE A 211 19.33 -17.81 25.29
C PHE A 211 19.09 -19.30 25.50
N SER A 212 18.51 -20.01 24.53
CA SER A 212 18.28 -21.45 24.63
C SER A 212 19.59 -22.26 24.73
N VAL A 213 20.62 -21.81 24.00
CA VAL A 213 21.97 -22.39 24.09
C VAL A 213 22.59 -22.09 25.46
N ARG A 214 22.52 -20.85 25.95
CA ARG A 214 23.05 -20.42 27.25
C ARG A 214 22.38 -21.15 28.44
N GLU A 215 21.05 -21.33 28.34
CA GLU A 215 20.24 -21.97 29.39
C GLU A 215 20.11 -23.49 29.21
N LYS A 216 20.79 -24.07 28.23
CA LYS A 216 20.75 -25.53 27.90
C LYS A 216 19.34 -26.05 27.61
N THR A 217 18.47 -25.21 27.06
CA THR A 217 17.06 -25.52 26.67
C THR A 217 16.87 -25.65 25.16
N PHE A 218 17.94 -25.82 24.41
CA PHE A 218 17.93 -25.92 22.95
C PHE A 218 16.97 -26.98 22.39
N PRO A 219 16.83 -28.20 22.97
CA PRO A 219 15.85 -29.18 22.47
C PRO A 219 14.40 -28.66 22.50
N ARG A 220 14.04 -27.90 23.56
CA ARG A 220 12.71 -27.25 23.65
C ARG A 220 12.55 -26.19 22.58
N PHE A 221 13.57 -25.37 22.35
CA PHE A 221 13.57 -24.36 21.28
C PHE A 221 13.34 -25.02 19.92
N LEU A 222 14.11 -26.09 19.59
CA LEU A 222 13.99 -26.78 18.30
C LEU A 222 12.59 -27.39 18.11
N ARG A 223 12.07 -28.09 19.15
CA ARG A 223 10.72 -28.66 19.11
C ARG A 223 9.66 -27.59 18.88
N THR A 224 9.73 -26.44 19.54
CA THR A 224 8.80 -25.35 19.37
C THR A 224 8.92 -24.76 17.96
N SER A 225 10.13 -24.58 17.43
CA SER A 225 10.37 -24.10 16.09
C SER A 225 9.76 -25.02 15.01
N LEU A 226 9.90 -26.34 15.18
CA LEU A 226 9.26 -27.32 14.29
C LEU A 226 7.73 -27.23 14.33
N ILE A 227 7.14 -27.07 15.52
CA ILE A 227 5.68 -26.87 15.64
C ILE A 227 5.26 -25.57 14.97
N MET A 228 6.06 -24.51 15.08
CA MET A 228 5.76 -23.20 14.51
C MET A 228 5.89 -23.13 12.98
N LEU A 229 6.43 -24.16 12.31
CA LEU A 229 6.34 -24.28 10.84
C LEU A 229 4.90 -24.57 10.40
N ILE A 230 4.11 -25.29 11.19
CA ILE A 230 2.72 -25.67 10.84
C ILE A 230 1.84 -24.42 10.58
N PRO A 231 1.75 -23.43 11.50
CA PRO A 231 0.97 -22.23 11.26
C PRO A 231 1.44 -21.44 10.03
N VAL A 232 2.75 -21.40 9.75
CA VAL A 232 3.27 -20.71 8.57
C VAL A 232 2.81 -21.40 7.29
N VAL A 233 2.97 -22.73 7.21
CA VAL A 233 2.52 -23.52 6.04
C VAL A 233 1.01 -23.40 5.83
N LEU A 234 0.23 -23.47 6.92
CA LEU A 234 -1.23 -23.35 6.82
C LEU A 234 -1.65 -21.94 6.37
N ALA A 235 -1.06 -20.89 6.93
CA ALA A 235 -1.39 -19.51 6.55
C ALA A 235 -1.03 -19.21 5.09
N ILE A 236 0.13 -19.70 4.62
CA ILE A 236 0.52 -19.65 3.21
C ILE A 236 -0.46 -20.47 2.37
N GLY A 237 -0.80 -21.69 2.80
CA GLY A 237 -1.71 -22.57 2.09
C GLY A 237 -3.11 -21.97 1.93
N ILE A 238 -3.66 -21.34 2.98
CA ILE A 238 -4.97 -20.68 2.95
C ILE A 238 -4.96 -19.48 1.99
N ASN A 239 -3.87 -18.75 1.91
CA ASN A 239 -3.69 -17.62 1.02
C ASN A 239 -3.01 -18.00 -0.31
N PHE A 240 -2.86 -19.29 -0.62
CA PHE A 240 -2.05 -19.76 -1.74
C PHE A 240 -2.53 -19.22 -3.09
N ALA A 241 -3.83 -19.15 -3.33
CA ALA A 241 -4.38 -18.59 -4.56
C ALA A 241 -3.92 -17.13 -4.76
N SER A 242 -4.09 -16.28 -3.76
CA SER A 242 -3.67 -14.87 -3.83
C SER A 242 -2.15 -14.74 -3.94
N LEU A 243 -1.39 -15.46 -3.14
CA LEU A 243 0.08 -15.39 -3.16
C LEU A 243 0.67 -15.87 -4.47
N ASN A 244 0.12 -16.95 -5.04
CA ASN A 244 0.64 -17.55 -6.27
C ASN A 244 0.30 -16.70 -7.51
N THR A 245 -0.93 -16.16 -7.60
CA THR A 245 -1.29 -15.22 -8.68
C THR A 245 -0.45 -13.94 -8.61
N VAL A 246 -0.21 -13.39 -7.42
CA VAL A 246 0.66 -12.21 -7.24
C VAL A 246 2.12 -12.53 -7.57
N ARG A 247 2.62 -13.71 -7.22
CA ARG A 247 3.98 -14.17 -7.57
C ARG A 247 4.15 -14.32 -9.08
N GLU A 248 3.18 -14.92 -9.77
CA GLU A 248 3.19 -15.08 -11.22
C GLU A 248 3.14 -13.74 -11.92
N TYR A 249 2.15 -12.91 -11.57
CA TYR A 249 2.00 -11.58 -12.12
C TYR A 249 3.20 -10.66 -11.84
N GLY A 250 3.81 -10.80 -10.67
CA GLY A 250 4.98 -10.02 -10.27
C GLY A 250 6.16 -10.12 -11.22
N LYS A 251 6.30 -11.24 -11.95
CA LYS A 251 7.35 -11.43 -12.96
C LYS A 251 7.18 -10.48 -14.16
N TYR A 252 5.95 -10.16 -14.51
CA TYR A 252 5.58 -9.37 -15.68
C TYR A 252 5.25 -7.92 -15.35
N SER A 253 5.14 -7.60 -14.06
CA SER A 253 4.86 -6.23 -13.58
C SER A 253 6.16 -5.40 -13.48
N ILE A 254 6.01 -4.10 -13.18
CA ILE A 254 7.15 -3.21 -12.90
C ILE A 254 8.06 -3.70 -11.77
N ARG A 255 7.64 -4.69 -10.99
CA ARG A 255 8.43 -5.37 -9.95
C ARG A 255 9.25 -6.55 -10.48
N GLY A 256 9.06 -6.92 -11.74
CA GLY A 256 9.84 -7.92 -12.47
C GLY A 256 11.10 -7.34 -13.10
N LYS A 257 11.94 -8.23 -13.66
CA LYS A 257 13.14 -7.84 -14.40
C LYS A 257 12.75 -7.22 -15.75
N SER A 258 13.40 -6.14 -16.16
CA SER A 258 13.27 -5.59 -17.51
C SER A 258 13.98 -6.49 -18.52
N GLU A 259 13.41 -6.62 -19.73
CA GLU A 259 14.07 -7.25 -20.87
C GLU A 259 14.92 -6.25 -21.66
N LEU A 260 14.75 -4.93 -21.40
CA LEU A 260 15.56 -3.90 -22.04
C LEU A 260 16.99 -3.92 -21.47
N GLN A 261 17.97 -3.92 -22.36
CA GLN A 261 19.36 -3.72 -22.01
C GLN A 261 19.63 -2.21 -21.91
N SER A 262 19.94 -1.72 -20.72
CA SER A 262 20.31 -0.32 -20.50
C SER A 262 21.67 -0.25 -19.83
N GLU A 263 22.59 0.57 -20.40
CA GLU A 263 23.95 0.78 -19.89
C GLU A 263 23.98 1.60 -18.57
N HIS A 264 22.88 2.25 -18.17
CA HIS A 264 22.88 3.28 -17.13
C HIS A 264 21.86 3.10 -16.00
N ARG A 265 21.25 1.92 -15.84
CA ARG A 265 20.31 1.72 -14.73
C ARG A 265 20.98 1.05 -13.53
N ASN A 266 20.81 1.67 -12.37
CA ASN A 266 21.17 1.16 -11.03
C ASN A 266 20.21 0.00 -10.64
N VAL A 267 20.16 -1.05 -11.51
CA VAL A 267 19.13 -2.09 -11.49
C VAL A 267 19.42 -3.11 -10.38
N SER A 268 18.46 -3.32 -9.49
CA SER A 268 18.43 -4.50 -8.63
C SER A 268 17.75 -5.69 -9.36
N ALA A 269 17.80 -6.89 -8.80
CA ALA A 269 16.99 -8.03 -9.28
C ALA A 269 15.46 -7.85 -9.09
N GLY A 270 15.02 -6.67 -8.69
CA GLY A 270 13.64 -6.27 -8.44
C GLY A 270 13.35 -4.86 -8.94
N LEU A 271 12.94 -4.00 -8.02
CA LEU A 271 12.72 -2.58 -8.27
C LEU A 271 14.06 -1.85 -8.48
N ASP A 272 14.01 -0.73 -9.19
CA ASP A 272 15.14 0.19 -9.28
C ASP A 272 15.54 0.71 -7.89
N ARG A 273 16.85 0.88 -7.63
CA ARG A 273 17.36 1.27 -6.31
C ARG A 273 16.89 2.66 -5.91
N ASP A 274 16.88 3.61 -6.83
CA ASP A 274 16.45 4.98 -6.56
C ASP A 274 14.96 5.00 -6.22
N TYR A 275 14.16 4.14 -6.90
CA TYR A 275 12.74 3.98 -6.60
C TYR A 275 12.49 3.32 -5.23
N ILE A 276 13.31 2.35 -4.82
CA ILE A 276 13.24 1.72 -3.48
C ILE A 276 13.44 2.78 -2.40
N VAL A 277 14.48 3.62 -2.55
CA VAL A 277 14.91 4.59 -1.54
C VAL A 277 14.32 5.99 -1.71
N PHE A 278 13.43 6.19 -2.68
CA PHE A 278 12.83 7.51 -2.96
C PHE A 278 12.16 8.13 -1.72
N TRP A 279 11.48 7.31 -0.92
CA TRP A 279 10.87 7.68 0.37
C TRP A 279 11.81 7.30 1.52
N SER A 280 12.91 8.00 1.68
CA SER A 280 13.89 7.81 2.76
C SER A 280 13.72 8.84 3.86
N TYR A 281 13.78 8.37 5.09
CA TYR A 281 13.72 9.21 6.28
C TYR A 281 15.05 9.92 6.50
N GLY A 282 15.04 11.18 6.88
CA GLY A 282 16.27 11.86 7.31
C GLY A 282 16.79 11.24 8.62
N VAL A 283 18.12 11.21 8.80
CA VAL A 283 18.70 10.70 10.04
C VAL A 283 18.19 11.52 11.24
N ASP A 284 18.17 12.82 11.11
CA ASP A 284 17.67 13.77 12.10
C ASP A 284 16.13 13.78 12.19
N GLU A 285 15.41 13.40 11.12
CA GLU A 285 13.96 13.20 11.17
C GLU A 285 13.54 12.14 12.19
N THR A 286 14.45 11.26 12.61
CA THR A 286 14.20 10.28 13.69
C THR A 286 13.65 10.96 14.94
N MET A 287 13.97 12.23 15.18
CA MET A 287 13.43 13.02 16.28
C MET A 287 11.91 13.26 16.18
N ASN A 288 11.28 13.07 15.01
CA ASN A 288 9.83 13.11 14.87
C ASN A 288 9.12 12.01 15.70
N LEU A 289 9.81 10.92 16.05
CA LEU A 289 9.26 9.91 16.96
C LEU A 289 8.89 10.48 18.33
N LEU A 290 9.61 11.54 18.77
CA LEU A 290 9.47 12.21 20.06
C LEU A 290 8.80 13.59 19.96
N ILE A 291 9.06 14.35 18.88
CA ILE A 291 8.57 15.73 18.66
C ILE A 291 7.82 15.78 17.32
N PRO A 292 6.48 15.90 17.31
CA PRO A 292 5.69 15.75 16.07
C PRO A 292 6.10 16.70 14.93
N ASN A 293 6.42 17.95 15.24
CA ASN A 293 6.80 18.97 14.25
C ASN A 293 8.32 19.20 14.16
N TYR A 294 9.15 18.20 14.47
CA TYR A 294 10.61 18.35 14.38
C TYR A 294 11.07 18.77 12.97
N LYS A 295 10.42 18.27 11.93
CA LYS A 295 10.62 18.66 10.52
C LYS A 295 9.38 19.33 9.91
N GLY A 296 8.56 20.03 10.73
CA GLY A 296 7.39 20.77 10.26
C GLY A 296 6.11 19.96 10.10
N GLY A 297 6.11 18.67 10.45
CA GLY A 297 4.93 17.82 10.51
C GLY A 297 4.52 17.24 9.16
N SER A 298 3.63 17.88 8.40
CA SER A 298 3.13 17.42 7.10
C SER A 298 3.41 18.40 5.97
N SER A 299 3.39 17.91 4.72
CA SER A 299 3.46 18.71 3.49
C SER A 299 2.14 19.44 3.25
N LYS A 300 1.74 20.29 4.22
CA LYS A 300 0.61 21.19 4.11
C LYS A 300 1.12 22.64 4.09
N PRO A 301 0.42 23.54 3.37
CA PRO A 301 0.74 24.97 3.42
C PRO A 301 0.69 25.52 4.83
N PHE A 302 1.34 26.65 5.02
CA PHE A 302 1.27 27.41 6.28
C PHE A 302 -0.14 27.96 6.49
N ASP A 303 -0.49 28.21 7.77
CA ASP A 303 -1.76 28.80 8.14
C ASP A 303 -1.80 30.29 7.75
N ARG A 304 -3.00 30.84 7.57
CA ARG A 304 -3.21 32.19 7.04
C ARG A 304 -2.58 33.32 7.86
N ASP A 305 -2.36 33.08 9.14
CA ASP A 305 -1.80 33.98 10.14
C ASP A 305 -0.29 33.83 10.34
N SER A 306 0.36 32.88 9.65
CA SER A 306 1.80 32.69 9.71
C SER A 306 2.58 33.84 9.14
N GLU A 307 3.83 34.01 9.57
CA GLU A 307 4.74 35.04 9.06
C GLU A 307 5.04 34.85 7.58
N THR A 308 5.23 33.59 7.14
CA THR A 308 5.42 33.24 5.73
C THR A 308 4.28 33.75 4.85
N VAL A 309 3.01 33.53 5.24
CA VAL A 309 1.85 33.99 4.46
C VAL A 309 1.74 35.51 4.49
N LYS A 310 2.06 36.17 5.59
CA LYS A 310 2.05 37.63 5.69
C LYS A 310 3.06 38.28 4.74
N VAL A 311 4.32 37.82 4.77
CA VAL A 311 5.36 38.41 3.91
C VAL A 311 5.14 38.09 2.42
N LEU A 312 4.57 36.94 2.06
CA LEU A 312 4.17 36.66 0.69
C LEU A 312 3.13 37.66 0.18
N ARG A 313 2.10 37.98 1.00
CA ARG A 313 1.08 38.99 0.64
C ARG A 313 1.68 40.38 0.52
N GLN A 314 2.57 40.75 1.43
CA GLN A 314 3.24 42.06 1.42
C GLN A 314 4.13 42.29 0.18
N ASN A 315 4.67 41.19 -0.40
CA ASN A 315 5.51 41.22 -1.57
C ASN A 315 4.77 40.88 -2.89
N ASN A 316 3.44 40.95 -2.90
CA ASN A 316 2.57 40.61 -4.07
C ASN A 316 2.77 39.19 -4.61
N ALA A 317 3.14 38.24 -3.73
CA ALA A 317 3.39 36.83 -4.05
C ALA A 317 2.35 35.90 -3.42
N ALA A 318 1.11 36.37 -3.23
CA ALA A 318 0.04 35.63 -2.55
C ALA A 318 -0.29 34.28 -3.24
N ASP A 319 -0.11 34.16 -4.54
CA ASP A 319 -0.35 32.96 -5.31
C ASP A 319 0.56 31.79 -4.92
N TYR A 320 1.70 32.07 -4.33
CA TYR A 320 2.64 31.05 -3.84
C TYR A 320 2.32 30.53 -2.43
N THR A 321 1.32 31.09 -1.74
CA THR A 321 0.99 30.65 -0.36
C THR A 321 0.64 29.18 -0.25
N THR A 322 0.02 28.58 -1.25
CA THR A 322 -0.33 27.16 -1.32
C THR A 322 0.85 26.25 -1.63
N GLN A 323 1.97 26.81 -2.06
CA GLN A 323 3.19 26.06 -2.42
C GLN A 323 4.21 26.03 -1.27
N MET A 324 4.08 26.96 -0.29
CA MET A 324 4.98 27.03 0.86
C MET A 324 4.55 26.03 1.93
N MET A 325 5.30 24.92 2.04
CA MET A 325 4.96 23.79 2.91
C MET A 325 5.61 23.93 4.30
N LYS A 326 4.90 23.47 5.35
CA LYS A 326 5.44 23.38 6.70
C LYS A 326 6.60 22.38 6.78
N TYR A 327 6.46 21.23 6.09
CA TYR A 327 7.44 20.15 6.07
C TYR A 327 8.70 20.56 5.30
N TRP A 328 9.88 20.23 5.87
CA TRP A 328 11.20 20.51 5.29
C TRP A 328 12.21 19.38 5.50
N GLY A 329 11.72 18.15 5.69
CA GLY A 329 12.53 16.94 5.84
C GLY A 329 13.02 16.35 4.52
N SER A 330 13.62 15.16 4.59
CA SER A 330 14.29 14.48 3.46
C SER A 330 13.36 13.73 2.52
N GLN A 331 12.09 13.50 2.91
CA GLN A 331 11.13 12.82 2.05
C GLN A 331 10.56 13.79 1.00
N PRO A 332 10.15 13.31 -0.19
CA PRO A 332 9.55 14.16 -1.22
C PRO A 332 8.23 14.81 -0.76
N GLY A 333 7.57 14.23 0.22
CA GLY A 333 6.36 14.74 0.85
C GLY A 333 5.86 13.78 1.93
N THR A 334 4.99 14.26 2.82
CA THR A 334 4.39 13.43 3.87
C THR A 334 3.04 13.98 4.33
N ASP A 335 2.10 13.09 4.65
CA ASP A 335 0.85 13.46 5.33
C ASP A 335 1.03 13.70 6.85
N GLY A 336 2.23 13.43 7.40
CA GLY A 336 2.57 13.66 8.79
C GLY A 336 3.80 12.88 9.26
N PRO A 337 4.26 13.10 10.48
CA PRO A 337 5.44 12.43 11.05
C PRO A 337 5.08 11.04 11.59
N HIS A 338 6.06 10.14 11.65
CA HIS A 338 5.97 8.89 12.41
C HIS A 338 6.07 9.18 13.94
N TYR A 339 5.09 9.88 14.49
CA TYR A 339 5.08 10.21 15.92
C TYR A 339 4.52 9.06 16.75
N MET A 340 5.26 8.62 17.76
CA MET A 340 4.91 7.46 18.58
C MET A 340 4.40 7.81 19.98
N GLY A 341 4.31 9.10 20.28
CA GLY A 341 3.91 9.61 21.58
C GLY A 341 5.08 9.89 22.50
N THR A 342 5.14 11.09 23.03
CA THR A 342 6.24 11.53 23.90
C THR A 342 6.34 10.68 25.17
N ILE A 343 5.17 10.37 25.80
CA ILE A 343 5.13 9.51 26.99
C ILE A 343 5.54 8.09 26.63
N VAL A 344 5.17 7.59 25.45
CA VAL A 344 5.51 6.25 25.02
C VAL A 344 7.02 6.10 24.80
N ILE A 345 7.66 7.11 24.18
CA ILE A 345 9.13 7.17 24.04
C ILE A 345 9.81 7.27 25.43
N PHE A 346 9.28 8.11 26.33
CA PHE A 346 9.79 8.18 27.71
C PHE A 346 9.70 6.82 28.41
N LEU A 347 8.57 6.11 28.29
CA LEU A 347 8.41 4.77 28.87
C LEU A 347 9.31 3.74 28.19
N PHE A 348 9.58 3.87 26.89
CA PHE A 348 10.54 3.02 26.19
C PHE A 348 11.95 3.21 26.74
N VAL A 349 12.41 4.45 26.90
CA VAL A 349 13.72 4.75 27.52
C VAL A 349 13.78 4.22 28.96
N LEU A 350 12.72 4.40 29.72
CA LEU A 350 12.60 3.79 31.06
C LEU A 350 12.69 2.25 30.95
N GLY A 351 12.09 1.64 29.92
CA GLY A 351 12.16 0.20 29.68
C GLY A 351 13.57 -0.31 29.42
N LEU A 352 14.37 0.45 28.69
CA LEU A 352 15.79 0.10 28.48
C LEU A 352 16.59 0.06 29.79
N ILE A 353 16.14 0.79 30.81
CA ILE A 353 16.82 0.84 32.12
C ILE A 353 16.27 -0.24 33.05
N VAL A 354 14.94 -0.38 33.14
CA VAL A 354 14.32 -1.20 34.21
C VAL A 354 13.88 -2.59 33.77
N VAL A 355 13.70 -2.86 32.49
CA VAL A 355 13.36 -4.18 31.99
C VAL A 355 14.63 -5.01 31.88
N LYS A 356 14.61 -6.18 32.53
CA LYS A 356 15.69 -7.16 32.46
C LYS A 356 15.26 -8.35 31.60
N GLY A 357 16.25 -9.07 31.06
CA GLY A 357 16.01 -10.28 30.31
C GLY A 357 16.00 -10.07 28.79
N ARG A 358 15.55 -11.09 28.08
CA ARG A 358 15.66 -11.17 26.60
C ARG A 358 14.67 -10.24 25.89
N GLU A 359 13.54 -9.89 26.50
CA GLU A 359 12.54 -8.99 25.91
C GLU A 359 13.13 -7.63 25.57
N LYS A 360 13.95 -7.07 26.45
CA LYS A 360 14.65 -5.81 26.21
C LYS A 360 15.52 -5.88 24.94
N TRP A 361 16.26 -6.97 24.75
CA TRP A 361 17.28 -7.03 23.72
C TRP A 361 16.72 -7.17 22.31
N TRP A 362 15.73 -8.06 22.12
CA TRP A 362 15.15 -8.18 20.79
C TRP A 362 14.28 -6.96 20.41
N LEU A 363 13.58 -6.35 21.38
CA LEU A 363 12.82 -5.12 21.14
C LEU A 363 13.74 -3.95 20.78
N LEU A 364 14.86 -3.79 21.49
CA LEU A 364 15.85 -2.78 21.17
C LEU A 364 16.49 -3.02 19.80
N ALA A 365 16.95 -4.26 19.53
CA ALA A 365 17.58 -4.60 18.26
C ALA A 365 16.64 -4.37 17.07
N ALA A 366 15.37 -4.78 17.20
CA ALA A 366 14.37 -4.55 16.17
C ALA A 366 14.09 -3.05 15.98
N THR A 367 14.00 -2.27 17.05
CA THR A 367 13.81 -0.81 16.99
C THR A 367 14.98 -0.12 16.28
N VAL A 368 16.21 -0.44 16.66
CA VAL A 368 17.41 0.16 16.07
C VAL A 368 17.52 -0.20 14.58
N LEU A 369 17.34 -1.48 14.24
CA LEU A 369 17.36 -1.92 12.84
C LEU A 369 16.29 -1.21 12.02
N SER A 370 15.07 -1.09 12.55
CA SER A 370 13.95 -0.38 11.93
C SER A 370 14.29 1.07 11.58
N VAL A 371 14.82 1.80 12.56
CA VAL A 371 15.21 3.21 12.39
C VAL A 371 16.31 3.34 11.35
N MET A 372 17.36 2.52 11.44
CA MET A 372 18.48 2.57 10.49
C MET A 372 18.06 2.23 9.06
N LEU A 373 17.18 1.22 8.87
CA LEU A 373 16.63 0.89 7.55
C LEU A 373 15.75 2.01 6.99
N SER A 374 15.03 2.74 7.83
CA SER A 374 14.19 3.85 7.37
C SER A 374 14.98 5.01 6.77
N TRP A 375 16.26 5.16 7.12
CA TRP A 375 17.14 6.19 6.56
C TRP A 375 17.45 5.99 5.07
N GLY A 376 17.33 4.78 4.55
CA GLY A 376 17.43 4.47 3.12
C GLY A 376 18.63 5.10 2.43
N LYS A 377 18.39 6.09 1.52
CA LYS A 377 19.46 6.82 0.80
C LYS A 377 20.43 7.56 1.75
N ASN A 378 19.98 7.91 2.95
CA ASN A 378 20.81 8.59 3.94
C ASN A 378 21.71 7.63 4.73
N PHE A 379 21.57 6.30 4.51
CA PHE A 379 22.45 5.26 5.06
C PHE A 379 22.57 4.05 4.11
N MET A 380 23.12 4.29 2.92
CA MET A 380 23.23 3.30 1.84
C MET A 380 23.99 2.01 2.18
N PRO A 381 25.05 1.99 3.04
CA PRO A 381 25.74 0.74 3.34
C PRO A 381 24.81 -0.35 3.88
N LEU A 382 23.93 -0.02 4.83
CA LEU A 382 22.95 -0.97 5.36
C LEU A 382 21.83 -1.25 4.35
N THR A 383 21.39 -0.22 3.65
CA THR A 383 20.31 -0.33 2.66
C THR A 383 20.73 -1.26 1.52
N ASN A 384 21.94 -1.12 0.98
CA ASN A 384 22.48 -2.01 -0.05
C ASN A 384 22.61 -3.44 0.44
N LEU A 385 23.09 -3.65 1.68
CA LEU A 385 23.14 -4.99 2.28
C LEU A 385 21.77 -5.69 2.26
N PHE A 386 20.70 -4.94 2.56
CA PHE A 386 19.35 -5.50 2.54
C PHE A 386 18.82 -5.69 1.10
N ILE A 387 19.04 -4.75 0.20
CA ILE A 387 18.62 -4.85 -1.21
C ILE A 387 19.29 -6.06 -1.89
N ASP A 388 20.56 -6.31 -1.62
CA ASP A 388 21.36 -7.31 -2.32
C ASP A 388 21.26 -8.71 -1.70
N PHE A 389 21.18 -8.81 -0.38
CA PHE A 389 21.30 -10.09 0.32
C PHE A 389 20.05 -10.55 1.06
N PHE A 390 19.11 -9.65 1.41
CA PHE A 390 17.89 -10.07 2.08
C PHE A 390 16.80 -10.44 1.06
N PRO A 391 16.37 -11.73 1.02
CA PRO A 391 15.42 -12.21 0.03
C PRO A 391 14.13 -11.39 0.02
N GLY A 392 13.76 -10.84 -1.13
CA GLY A 392 12.51 -10.11 -1.33
C GLY A 392 12.51 -8.65 -0.89
N TYR A 393 13.55 -8.14 -0.20
CA TYR A 393 13.61 -6.74 0.21
C TYR A 393 13.55 -5.79 -1.00
N ASN A 394 14.21 -6.16 -2.10
CA ASN A 394 14.22 -5.41 -3.37
C ASN A 394 12.89 -5.42 -4.15
N LYS A 395 11.84 -6.06 -3.62
CA LYS A 395 10.48 -6.02 -4.20
C LYS A 395 9.60 -4.95 -3.57
N PHE A 396 10.07 -4.29 -2.51
CA PHE A 396 9.35 -3.28 -1.76
C PHE A 396 9.96 -1.90 -1.95
N ARG A 397 9.13 -0.88 -1.82
CA ARG A 397 9.53 0.53 -1.89
C ARG A 397 9.20 1.25 -0.59
N ALA A 398 9.58 2.52 -0.49
CA ALA A 398 9.30 3.38 0.66
C ALA A 398 9.88 2.79 1.96
N VAL A 399 11.20 2.81 2.05
CA VAL A 399 11.96 2.27 3.18
C VAL A 399 11.54 2.86 4.54
N THR A 400 10.92 4.05 4.56
CA THR A 400 10.31 4.64 5.77
C THR A 400 9.26 3.73 6.43
N MET A 401 8.61 2.84 5.67
CA MET A 401 7.65 1.88 6.23
C MET A 401 8.29 0.91 7.22
N THR A 402 9.62 0.73 7.22
CA THR A 402 10.30 -0.09 8.25
C THR A 402 10.03 0.40 9.66
N LEU A 403 9.69 1.69 9.86
CA LEU A 403 9.34 2.27 11.16
C LEU A 403 8.12 1.62 11.83
N VAL A 404 7.31 0.83 11.12
CA VAL A 404 6.23 0.03 11.73
C VAL A 404 6.78 -1.00 12.74
N ILE A 405 8.02 -1.45 12.56
CA ILE A 405 8.72 -2.32 13.50
C ILE A 405 8.96 -1.56 14.83
N ALA A 406 9.49 -0.34 14.74
CA ALA A 406 9.67 0.54 15.91
C ALA A 406 8.32 0.89 16.56
N GLN A 407 7.30 1.16 15.74
CA GLN A 407 5.92 1.42 16.20
C GLN A 407 5.34 0.26 17.03
N PHE A 408 5.71 -0.98 16.73
CA PHE A 408 5.34 -2.14 17.51
C PHE A 408 6.21 -2.30 18.78
N CYS A 409 7.53 -2.18 18.63
CA CYS A 409 8.50 -2.49 19.70
C CYS A 409 8.51 -1.44 20.82
N ILE A 410 8.39 -0.16 20.47
CA ILE A 410 8.49 0.96 21.41
C ILE A 410 7.36 0.92 22.45
N PRO A 411 6.07 0.88 22.10
CA PRO A 411 5.01 0.78 23.10
C PRO A 411 5.06 -0.53 23.89
N LEU A 412 5.44 -1.66 23.26
CA LEU A 412 5.55 -2.94 23.97
C LEU A 412 6.59 -2.86 25.10
N LEU A 413 7.81 -2.38 24.82
CA LEU A 413 8.86 -2.24 25.85
C LEU A 413 8.45 -1.19 26.91
N GLY A 414 7.80 -0.10 26.50
CA GLY A 414 7.30 0.94 27.42
C GLY A 414 6.26 0.39 28.40
N ILE A 415 5.34 -0.45 27.94
CA ILE A 415 4.32 -1.06 28.81
C ILE A 415 4.93 -2.16 29.68
N LEU A 416 5.91 -2.91 29.19
CA LEU A 416 6.68 -3.86 30.03
C LEU A 416 7.44 -3.12 31.14
N ALA A 417 7.98 -1.93 30.87
CA ALA A 417 8.57 -1.05 31.90
C ALA A 417 7.54 -0.66 32.94
N LEU A 418 6.37 -0.21 32.51
CA LEU A 418 5.28 0.21 33.38
C LEU A 418 4.79 -0.96 34.25
N ARG A 419 4.68 -2.19 33.68
CA ARG A 419 4.42 -3.39 34.47
C ARG A 419 5.45 -3.56 35.60
N ASN A 420 6.75 -3.57 35.27
CA ASN A 420 7.80 -3.77 36.25
C ASN A 420 7.83 -2.65 37.30
N TYR A 421 7.45 -1.45 36.91
CA TYR A 421 7.37 -0.28 37.77
C TYR A 421 6.24 -0.37 38.78
N LEU A 422 5.04 -0.78 38.32
CA LEU A 422 3.82 -0.82 39.13
C LEU A 422 3.65 -2.11 39.98
N THR A 423 4.38 -3.17 39.67
CA THR A 423 4.30 -4.46 40.42
C THR A 423 5.22 -4.52 41.63
N GLY A 424 6.05 -3.52 41.85
CA GLY A 424 6.96 -3.47 43.01
C GLY A 424 8.10 -4.49 42.99
N ILE A 425 8.38 -5.08 41.80
CA ILE A 425 9.46 -6.07 41.63
C ILE A 425 10.84 -5.44 41.90
N LEU A 426 10.98 -4.14 41.67
CA LEU A 426 12.23 -3.41 41.83
C LEU A 426 12.24 -2.57 43.11
N PRO A 427 13.40 -2.42 43.76
CA PRO A 427 13.53 -1.51 44.92
C PRO A 427 13.20 -0.07 44.55
N LYS A 428 12.58 0.67 45.48
CA LYS A 428 12.20 2.09 45.26
C LYS A 428 13.38 2.94 44.77
N LYS A 429 14.59 2.72 45.30
CA LYS A 429 15.81 3.43 44.86
C LYS A 429 16.10 3.20 43.37
N ALA A 430 15.98 1.95 42.90
CA ALA A 430 16.22 1.60 41.49
C ALA A 430 15.14 2.21 40.57
N LEU A 431 13.86 2.18 41.03
CA LEU A 431 12.76 2.81 40.31
C LEU A 431 12.96 4.33 40.17
N MET A 432 13.34 4.99 41.26
CA MET A 432 13.57 6.44 41.24
C MET A 432 14.79 6.82 40.39
N ASN A 433 15.90 6.05 40.48
CA ASN A 433 17.06 6.30 39.62
C ASN A 433 16.74 6.09 38.15
N GLY A 434 16.03 5.01 37.79
CA GLY A 434 15.58 4.77 36.42
C GLY A 434 14.71 5.91 35.89
N LEU A 435 13.80 6.40 36.73
CA LEU A 435 12.92 7.54 36.40
C LEU A 435 13.71 8.82 36.16
N LYS A 436 14.63 9.17 37.08
CA LYS A 436 15.50 10.36 36.92
C LYS A 436 16.31 10.29 35.65
N THR A 437 16.89 9.13 35.33
CA THR A 437 17.69 8.94 34.12
C THR A 437 16.81 9.06 32.86
N ALA A 438 15.65 8.39 32.81
CA ALA A 438 14.76 8.47 31.65
C ALA A 438 14.23 9.89 31.42
N THR A 439 13.81 10.59 32.49
CA THR A 439 13.37 11.99 32.44
C THR A 439 14.52 12.91 32.03
N GLY A 440 15.72 12.70 32.57
CA GLY A 440 16.91 13.45 32.22
C GLY A 440 17.29 13.31 30.74
N ILE A 441 17.24 12.10 30.18
CA ILE A 441 17.51 11.86 28.77
C ILE A 441 16.43 12.50 27.88
N THR A 442 15.17 12.13 28.09
CA THR A 442 14.09 12.57 27.18
C THR A 442 13.76 14.05 27.37
N GLY A 443 13.65 14.52 28.60
CA GLY A 443 13.44 15.94 28.92
C GLY A 443 14.63 16.82 28.57
N GLY A 444 15.85 16.31 28.75
CA GLY A 444 17.08 17.01 28.36
C GLY A 444 17.17 17.25 26.85
N ILE A 445 16.84 16.23 26.05
CA ILE A 445 16.76 16.39 24.58
C ILE A 445 15.75 17.46 24.20
N LEU A 446 14.56 17.45 24.81
CA LEU A 446 13.50 18.42 24.52
C LEU A 446 13.90 19.85 24.91
N LEU A 447 14.52 20.04 26.08
CA LEU A 447 15.04 21.31 26.51
C LEU A 447 16.14 21.82 25.59
N LEU A 448 17.07 20.93 25.18
CA LEU A 448 18.15 21.28 24.27
C LEU A 448 17.62 21.79 22.93
N VAL A 449 16.66 21.06 22.33
CA VAL A 449 16.03 21.44 21.05
C VAL A 449 15.20 22.72 21.17
N MET A 450 14.50 22.91 22.28
CA MET A 450 13.70 24.11 22.55
C MET A 450 14.58 25.37 22.68
N VAL A 451 15.71 25.25 23.39
CA VAL A 451 16.62 26.40 23.63
C VAL A 451 17.49 26.66 22.39
N PHE A 452 17.98 25.59 21.74
CA PHE A 452 18.86 25.63 20.59
C PHE A 452 18.23 24.98 19.35
N PRO A 453 17.16 25.56 18.77
CA PRO A 453 16.45 24.93 17.63
C PRO A 453 17.35 24.73 16.40
N ALA A 454 18.46 25.46 16.26
CA ALA A 454 19.43 25.29 15.20
C ALA A 454 20.05 23.87 15.12
N ILE A 455 19.93 23.07 16.19
CA ILE A 455 20.32 21.65 16.20
C ILE A 455 19.51 20.83 15.19
N ALA A 456 18.27 21.25 14.89
CA ALA A 456 17.43 20.60 13.90
C ALA A 456 17.87 20.86 12.44
N GLY A 457 18.80 21.78 12.19
CA GLY A 457 19.35 22.11 10.88
C GLY A 457 18.99 23.49 10.36
N SER A 458 19.01 23.67 9.04
CA SER A 458 18.79 24.96 8.36
C SER A 458 17.34 25.46 8.40
N PHE A 459 16.36 24.60 8.63
CA PHE A 459 14.92 24.84 8.47
C PHE A 459 14.49 25.15 7.04
N LEU A 460 15.34 24.85 6.05
CA LEU A 460 15.06 25.01 4.63
C LEU A 460 15.34 23.67 3.92
N ASN A 461 14.53 23.33 2.93
CA ASN A 461 14.87 22.27 2.01
C ASN A 461 15.83 22.79 0.92
N PRO A 462 16.51 21.93 0.16
CA PRO A 462 17.51 22.36 -0.84
C PRO A 462 16.98 23.37 -1.86
N MET A 463 15.74 23.26 -2.32
CA MET A 463 15.15 24.18 -3.30
C MET A 463 14.85 25.56 -2.70
N GLU A 464 14.57 25.62 -1.41
CA GLU A 464 14.26 26.87 -0.71
C GLU A 464 15.49 27.72 -0.42
N THR A 465 16.70 27.18 -0.60
CA THR A 465 17.96 27.93 -0.42
C THR A 465 18.10 29.07 -1.42
N GLU A 466 17.47 28.95 -2.60
CA GLU A 466 17.47 29.96 -3.66
C GLU A 466 16.37 31.03 -3.52
N PHE A 467 15.51 30.91 -2.51
CA PHE A 467 14.46 31.89 -2.27
C PHE A 467 15.03 33.25 -1.80
N PRO A 468 14.30 34.35 -2.01
CA PRO A 468 14.67 35.65 -1.49
C PRO A 468 14.82 35.63 0.05
N ASP A 469 15.76 36.42 0.58
CA ASP A 469 16.09 36.42 2.01
C ASP A 469 14.90 36.74 2.93
N TRP A 470 13.99 37.63 2.49
CA TRP A 470 12.78 37.93 3.22
C TRP A 470 11.87 36.70 3.39
N LEU A 471 11.77 35.83 2.37
CA LEU A 471 10.98 34.62 2.43
C LEU A 471 11.67 33.53 3.25
N LYS A 472 12.98 33.33 3.06
CA LYS A 472 13.77 32.38 3.86
C LYS A 472 13.66 32.70 5.36
N THR A 473 13.78 34.00 5.72
CA THR A 473 13.68 34.44 7.12
C THR A 473 12.33 34.10 7.73
N ALA A 474 11.23 34.32 7.00
CA ALA A 474 9.88 34.00 7.46
C ALA A 474 9.66 32.48 7.60
N LEU A 475 10.08 31.68 6.60
CA LEU A 475 10.01 30.20 6.64
C LEU A 475 10.74 29.64 7.86
N VAL A 476 11.97 30.10 8.08
CA VAL A 476 12.81 29.67 9.22
C VAL A 476 12.16 30.09 10.54
N SER A 477 11.57 31.29 10.63
CA SER A 477 10.87 31.78 11.83
C SER A 477 9.69 30.88 12.20
N ASP A 478 8.77 30.66 11.25
CA ASP A 478 7.58 29.84 11.46
C ASP A 478 7.92 28.38 11.83
N ARG A 479 8.91 27.77 11.14
CA ARG A 479 9.35 26.41 11.42
C ARG A 479 10.03 26.24 12.77
N LYS A 480 10.81 27.25 13.21
CA LYS A 480 11.37 27.29 14.57
C LYS A 480 10.30 27.42 15.65
N GLU A 481 9.26 28.20 15.39
CA GLU A 481 8.13 28.35 16.31
C GLU A 481 7.37 27.03 16.45
N LEU A 482 7.05 26.34 15.34
CA LEU A 482 6.44 25.01 15.36
C LEU A 482 7.26 23.99 16.17
N LEU A 483 8.59 23.99 15.98
CA LEU A 483 9.49 23.10 16.71
C LEU A 483 9.49 23.41 18.22
N ARG A 484 9.59 24.69 18.60
CA ARG A 484 9.59 25.13 20.01
C ARG A 484 8.28 24.78 20.71
N ALA A 485 7.16 25.08 20.07
CA ALA A 485 5.83 24.79 20.60
C ALA A 485 5.64 23.29 20.88
N ASP A 486 6.03 22.42 19.93
CA ASP A 486 5.91 20.97 20.13
C ASP A 486 6.96 20.41 21.11
N SER A 487 8.15 20.99 21.19
CA SER A 487 9.15 20.61 22.21
C SER A 487 8.65 20.94 23.62
N LEU A 488 8.03 22.11 23.82
CA LEU A 488 7.41 22.50 25.09
C LEU A 488 6.23 21.57 25.43
N ARG A 489 5.34 21.33 24.47
CA ARG A 489 4.22 20.39 24.62
C ARG A 489 4.73 19.02 25.06
N SER A 490 5.72 18.48 24.37
CA SER A 490 6.31 17.17 24.65
C SER A 490 6.96 17.14 26.03
N LEU A 491 7.66 18.20 26.43
CA LEU A 491 8.26 18.30 27.76
C LEU A 491 7.21 18.28 28.87
N LEU A 492 6.09 19.01 28.70
CA LEU A 492 4.99 19.00 29.66
C LEU A 492 4.40 17.59 29.83
N PHE A 493 4.18 16.83 28.75
CA PHE A 493 3.71 15.45 28.85
C PHE A 493 4.70 14.53 29.57
N ILE A 494 6.03 14.66 29.34
CA ILE A 494 7.05 13.91 30.09
C ILE A 494 7.00 14.25 31.57
N LEU A 495 6.91 15.53 31.93
CA LEU A 495 6.88 15.95 33.35
C LEU A 495 5.62 15.44 34.05
N LEU A 496 4.46 15.46 33.38
CA LEU A 496 3.21 14.90 33.92
C LEU A 496 3.29 13.37 34.09
N GLY A 497 3.82 12.67 33.10
CA GLY A 497 4.03 11.22 33.16
C GLY A 497 5.03 10.81 34.25
N ALA A 498 6.18 11.50 34.31
CA ALA A 498 7.19 11.29 35.35
C ALA A 498 6.64 11.64 36.74
N GLY A 499 5.92 12.75 36.89
CA GLY A 499 5.25 13.16 38.13
C GLY A 499 4.26 12.12 38.62
N THR A 500 3.47 11.53 37.70
CA THR A 500 2.57 10.42 38.01
C THR A 500 3.30 9.22 38.61
N LEU A 501 4.43 8.82 38.01
CA LEU A 501 5.25 7.72 38.49
C LEU A 501 5.99 8.04 39.79
N VAL A 502 6.42 9.30 40.01
CA VAL A 502 6.97 9.76 41.30
C VAL A 502 5.91 9.67 42.39
N ALA A 503 4.70 10.17 42.14
CA ALA A 503 3.60 10.10 43.11
C ALA A 503 3.26 8.65 43.50
N PHE A 504 3.30 7.73 42.55
CA PHE A 504 3.14 6.30 42.79
C PHE A 504 4.28 5.74 43.70
N VAL A 505 5.54 5.98 43.38
CA VAL A 505 6.68 5.49 44.16
C VAL A 505 6.70 6.07 45.56
N MET A 506 6.27 7.30 45.74
CA MET A 506 6.12 7.95 47.05
C MET A 506 4.92 7.45 47.86
N GLY A 507 4.08 6.57 47.28
CA GLY A 507 2.88 6.03 47.94
C GLY A 507 1.70 7.02 48.00
N LYS A 508 1.78 8.15 47.28
CA LYS A 508 0.70 9.14 47.19
C LYS A 508 -0.38 8.81 46.19
N LEU A 509 -0.11 7.87 45.27
CA LEU A 509 -1.02 7.44 44.23
C LEU A 509 -1.10 5.91 44.17
N LYS A 510 -2.32 5.34 44.14
CA LYS A 510 -2.49 3.88 43.96
C LYS A 510 -2.17 3.48 42.52
N LYS A 511 -1.77 2.21 42.32
CA LYS A 511 -1.39 1.69 40.98
C LYS A 511 -2.51 1.80 39.93
N GLU A 512 -3.78 1.64 40.36
CA GLU A 512 -4.93 1.73 39.46
C GLU A 512 -5.06 3.15 38.88
N TYR A 513 -4.96 4.17 39.76
CA TYR A 513 -5.03 5.56 39.36
C TYR A 513 -3.80 6.00 38.55
N ALA A 514 -2.60 5.49 38.88
CA ALA A 514 -1.39 5.73 38.10
C ALA A 514 -1.54 5.18 36.68
N THR A 515 -2.07 3.95 36.54
CA THR A 515 -2.32 3.31 35.23
C THR A 515 -3.35 4.10 34.41
N LEU A 516 -4.46 4.49 35.04
CA LEU A 516 -5.52 5.29 34.40
C LEU A 516 -5.01 6.64 33.93
N LEU A 517 -4.28 7.35 34.80
CA LEU A 517 -3.75 8.67 34.48
C LEU A 517 -2.71 8.62 33.34
N LEU A 518 -1.80 7.65 33.37
CA LEU A 518 -0.85 7.45 32.28
C LEU A 518 -1.54 7.06 30.97
N GLY A 519 -2.55 6.16 31.02
CA GLY A 519 -3.36 5.83 29.86
C GLY A 519 -4.09 7.02 29.25
N ALA A 520 -4.66 7.88 30.10
CA ALA A 520 -5.30 9.12 29.68
C ALA A 520 -4.29 10.12 29.07
N LEU A 521 -3.12 10.30 29.71
CA LEU A 521 -2.07 11.18 29.20
C LEU A 521 -1.56 10.68 27.82
N ILE A 522 -1.36 9.36 27.65
CA ILE A 522 -0.98 8.76 26.35
C ILE A 522 -2.07 9.04 25.31
N LEU A 523 -3.35 8.85 25.68
CA LEU A 523 -4.47 9.11 24.76
C LEU A 523 -4.52 10.59 24.35
N PHE A 524 -4.42 11.52 25.29
CA PHE A 524 -4.49 12.96 24.99
C PHE A 524 -3.28 13.44 24.15
N ASP A 525 -2.09 12.93 24.44
CA ASP A 525 -0.88 13.22 23.64
C ASP A 525 -1.07 12.78 22.19
N LEU A 526 -1.39 11.51 21.96
CA LEU A 526 -1.52 10.93 20.64
C LEU A 526 -2.78 11.39 19.90
N TRP A 527 -3.90 11.58 20.60
CA TRP A 527 -5.13 12.13 20.03
C TRP A 527 -4.91 13.52 19.45
N GLY A 528 -4.29 14.40 20.24
CA GLY A 528 -4.00 15.78 19.80
C GLY A 528 -3.07 15.82 18.60
N ALA A 529 -2.04 14.96 18.56
CA ALA A 529 -1.15 14.83 17.40
C ALA A 529 -1.89 14.26 16.19
N GLY A 530 -2.67 13.17 16.37
CA GLY A 530 -3.40 12.52 15.28
C GLY A 530 -4.42 13.42 14.60
N LYS A 531 -5.14 14.26 15.36
CA LYS A 531 -6.13 15.21 14.82
C LYS A 531 -5.55 16.30 13.91
N ARG A 532 -4.25 16.54 13.93
CA ARG A 532 -3.58 17.46 12.99
C ARG A 532 -3.58 16.89 11.56
N TYR A 533 -3.58 15.56 11.42
CA TYR A 533 -3.41 14.85 10.13
C TYR A 533 -4.70 14.24 9.62
N LEU A 534 -5.51 13.65 10.51
CA LEU A 534 -6.80 13.05 10.18
C LEU A 534 -7.89 13.59 11.12
N ASN A 535 -8.57 14.64 10.67
CA ASN A 535 -9.65 15.33 11.36
C ASN A 535 -10.97 15.25 10.57
N ALA A 536 -12.00 15.98 11.01
CA ALA A 536 -13.33 15.97 10.40
C ALA A 536 -13.35 16.53 8.96
N ASP A 537 -12.41 17.41 8.60
CA ASP A 537 -12.34 18.03 7.28
C ASP A 537 -12.00 17.02 6.15
N ARG A 538 -11.46 15.87 6.53
CA ARG A 538 -11.19 14.76 5.61
C ARG A 538 -12.42 13.90 5.31
N PHE A 539 -13.58 14.23 5.88
CA PHE A 539 -14.83 13.47 5.69
C PHE A 539 -15.84 14.26 4.89
N GLU A 540 -16.47 13.60 3.93
CA GLU A 540 -17.50 14.20 3.09
C GLU A 540 -18.75 13.31 2.99
N ARG A 541 -19.87 13.88 2.58
CA ARG A 541 -21.09 13.11 2.33
C ARG A 541 -20.90 12.21 1.11
N PRO A 542 -21.44 10.96 1.11
CA PRO A 542 -21.38 10.08 -0.04
C PRO A 542 -21.89 10.72 -1.34
N SER A 543 -22.90 11.59 -1.25
CA SER A 543 -23.44 12.33 -2.40
C SER A 543 -22.44 13.32 -3.03
N ALA A 544 -21.48 13.85 -2.26
CA ALA A 544 -20.43 14.71 -2.81
C ALA A 544 -19.42 13.87 -3.62
N MET A 545 -19.10 12.65 -3.15
CA MET A 545 -18.30 11.72 -3.93
C MET A 545 -19.00 11.28 -5.23
N GLN A 546 -20.32 11.07 -5.19
CA GLN A 546 -21.08 10.67 -6.37
C GLN A 546 -21.02 11.71 -7.50
N LYS A 547 -20.87 12.99 -7.18
CA LYS A 547 -20.72 14.05 -8.21
C LYS A 547 -19.46 13.84 -9.06
N THR A 548 -18.39 13.29 -8.50
CA THR A 548 -17.17 12.95 -9.24
C THR A 548 -17.44 11.89 -10.32
N PHE A 549 -18.49 11.07 -10.14
CA PHE A 549 -18.92 10.01 -11.03
C PHE A 549 -20.14 10.39 -11.89
N THR A 550 -20.36 11.67 -12.12
CA THR A 550 -21.35 12.16 -13.07
C THR A 550 -20.68 12.38 -14.41
N PRO A 551 -21.15 11.75 -15.50
CA PRO A 551 -20.53 11.90 -16.81
C PRO A 551 -20.66 13.33 -17.32
N GLY A 552 -19.59 13.86 -17.91
CA GLY A 552 -19.59 15.11 -18.64
C GLY A 552 -20.22 14.97 -20.03
N VAL A 553 -20.14 16.03 -20.82
CA VAL A 553 -20.61 16.01 -22.23
C VAL A 553 -19.80 15.00 -23.03
N ALA A 554 -18.46 15.06 -22.93
CA ALA A 554 -17.57 14.12 -23.59
C ALA A 554 -17.88 12.66 -23.22
N ASP A 555 -18.02 12.39 -21.92
CA ASP A 555 -18.31 11.03 -21.45
C ASP A 555 -19.65 10.52 -21.98
N THR A 556 -20.68 11.38 -21.98
CA THR A 556 -22.03 11.02 -22.45
C THR A 556 -22.02 10.67 -23.93
N GLU A 557 -21.30 11.42 -24.76
CA GLU A 557 -21.19 11.17 -26.19
C GLU A 557 -20.43 9.86 -26.46
N ILE A 558 -19.32 9.63 -25.77
CA ILE A 558 -18.55 8.39 -25.89
C ILE A 558 -19.38 7.17 -25.44
N LEU A 559 -20.18 7.28 -24.40
CA LEU A 559 -21.04 6.21 -23.90
C LEU A 559 -22.18 5.84 -24.86
N ASN A 560 -22.62 6.79 -25.70
CA ASN A 560 -23.63 6.55 -26.75
C ASN A 560 -23.09 5.71 -27.94
N ASP A 561 -21.76 5.61 -28.09
CA ASP A 561 -21.15 4.70 -29.07
C ASP A 561 -21.07 3.28 -28.46
N PRO A 562 -21.78 2.28 -28.99
CA PRO A 562 -21.77 0.92 -28.45
C PRO A 562 -20.48 0.14 -28.77
N SER A 563 -19.64 0.63 -29.70
CA SER A 563 -18.43 -0.06 -30.10
C SER A 563 -17.42 -0.16 -28.96
N TYR A 564 -16.63 -1.23 -28.94
CA TYR A 564 -15.51 -1.32 -28.03
C TYR A 564 -14.39 -0.36 -28.49
N LYS A 565 -13.95 0.52 -27.60
CA LYS A 565 -12.96 1.56 -27.86
C LYS A 565 -12.21 1.92 -26.60
N ARG A 566 -11.04 2.55 -26.77
CA ARG A 566 -10.28 3.16 -25.68
C ARG A 566 -10.25 4.66 -25.78
N VAL A 567 -10.12 5.28 -24.63
CA VAL A 567 -10.18 6.74 -24.44
C VAL A 567 -8.86 7.24 -23.88
N LEU A 568 -8.39 8.34 -24.45
CA LEU A 568 -7.32 9.17 -23.92
C LEU A 568 -7.92 10.44 -23.32
N ASN A 569 -7.73 10.68 -22.03
CA ASN A 569 -8.15 11.91 -21.37
C ASN A 569 -6.94 12.79 -21.08
N LEU A 570 -6.84 13.93 -21.75
CA LEU A 570 -5.74 14.89 -21.64
C LEU A 570 -6.00 16.00 -20.60
N THR A 571 -7.19 16.04 -20.02
CA THR A 571 -7.55 17.03 -18.99
C THR A 571 -6.89 16.74 -17.64
N THR A 572 -6.25 15.60 -17.53
CA THR A 572 -5.67 15.05 -16.30
C THR A 572 -4.32 14.40 -16.60
N SER A 573 -3.58 14.03 -15.57
CA SER A 573 -2.32 13.28 -15.74
C SER A 573 -2.62 11.83 -16.12
N VAL A 574 -2.46 11.47 -17.39
CA VAL A 574 -2.87 10.20 -17.98
C VAL A 574 -2.43 8.97 -17.18
N PHE A 575 -1.23 9.00 -16.57
CA PHE A 575 -0.62 7.83 -15.91
C PHE A 575 -0.44 7.97 -14.39
N ASN A 576 -0.81 9.12 -13.80
CA ASN A 576 -0.64 9.40 -12.37
C ASN A 576 -1.90 10.01 -11.75
N ASP A 577 -3.08 9.76 -12.32
CA ASP A 577 -4.27 10.49 -11.97
C ASP A 577 -5.38 9.63 -11.37
N ASN A 578 -6.20 10.32 -10.56
CA ASN A 578 -7.43 9.84 -9.95
C ASN A 578 -8.66 10.15 -10.85
N SER A 579 -8.43 10.32 -12.14
CA SER A 579 -9.46 10.66 -13.12
C SER A 579 -10.57 9.62 -13.19
N PRO A 580 -11.82 10.00 -13.30
CA PRO A 580 -12.92 9.09 -13.51
C PRO A 580 -12.94 8.44 -14.91
N THR A 581 -11.94 8.67 -15.76
CA THR A 581 -11.87 8.06 -17.10
C THR A 581 -12.08 6.55 -17.06
N SER A 582 -11.38 5.85 -16.18
CA SER A 582 -11.53 4.40 -16.00
C SER A 582 -12.85 3.97 -15.36
N TRP A 583 -13.63 4.91 -14.82
CA TRP A 583 -14.98 4.66 -14.33
C TRP A 583 -15.99 4.56 -15.47
N PHE A 584 -15.84 5.39 -16.49
CA PHE A 584 -16.77 5.48 -17.62
C PHE A 584 -16.31 4.66 -18.82
N HIS A 585 -14.99 4.59 -19.06
CA HIS A 585 -14.40 4.12 -20.31
C HIS A 585 -13.27 3.10 -20.10
N LYS A 586 -12.92 2.38 -21.16
CA LYS A 586 -11.66 1.64 -21.25
C LYS A 586 -10.54 2.64 -21.52
N SER A 587 -9.56 2.73 -20.63
CA SER A 587 -8.53 3.76 -20.67
C SER A 587 -7.17 3.19 -21.10
N ILE A 588 -6.43 3.96 -21.89
CA ILE A 588 -4.99 3.68 -22.13
C ILE A 588 -4.15 4.09 -20.93
N GLY A 589 -4.65 5.00 -20.09
CA GLY A 589 -4.02 5.49 -18.86
C GLY A 589 -4.46 4.77 -17.61
N GLY A 590 -4.18 5.38 -16.47
CA GLY A 590 -4.57 4.91 -15.15
C GLY A 590 -3.44 5.02 -14.14
N TYR A 591 -3.75 4.72 -12.87
CA TYR A 591 -2.78 4.70 -11.79
C TYR A 591 -2.83 3.34 -11.07
N HIS A 592 -1.70 2.60 -11.10
CA HIS A 592 -1.56 1.34 -10.37
C HIS A 592 -0.09 1.04 -10.05
N GLY A 593 0.19 0.63 -8.81
CA GLY A 593 1.55 0.37 -8.31
C GLY A 593 2.20 -0.94 -8.80
N ALA A 594 1.53 -1.69 -9.67
CA ALA A 594 2.02 -2.94 -10.25
C ALA A 594 1.50 -3.15 -11.68
N LYS A 595 1.52 -2.11 -12.52
CA LYS A 595 1.20 -2.23 -13.94
C LYS A 595 2.19 -3.14 -14.68
N LEU A 596 1.85 -3.61 -15.87
CA LEU A 596 2.74 -4.46 -16.69
C LEU A 596 4.02 -3.71 -17.07
N LYS A 597 5.17 -4.40 -16.96
CA LYS A 597 6.51 -3.82 -17.18
C LYS A 597 6.66 -3.31 -18.62
N ARG A 598 6.30 -4.13 -19.60
CA ARG A 598 6.37 -3.74 -21.01
C ARG A 598 5.48 -2.55 -21.36
N TYR A 599 4.31 -2.44 -20.70
CA TYR A 599 3.45 -1.27 -20.89
C TYR A 599 4.08 0.00 -20.30
N GLN A 600 4.75 -0.09 -19.13
CA GLN A 600 5.51 1.03 -18.57
C GLN A 600 6.68 1.42 -19.50
N GLU A 601 7.40 0.46 -20.04
CA GLU A 601 8.49 0.71 -20.98
C GLU A 601 7.99 1.36 -22.27
N LEU A 602 6.81 0.98 -22.76
CA LEU A 602 6.14 1.62 -23.89
C LEU A 602 5.71 3.08 -23.57
N ILE A 603 5.22 3.32 -22.33
CA ILE A 603 4.92 4.68 -21.85
C ILE A 603 6.19 5.52 -21.90
N ASP A 604 7.29 5.04 -21.29
CA ASP A 604 8.53 5.80 -21.14
C ASP A 604 9.21 6.10 -22.49
N SER A 605 9.12 5.16 -23.45
CA SER A 605 9.84 5.26 -24.72
C SER A 605 9.06 5.93 -25.84
N THR A 606 7.74 5.76 -25.89
CA THR A 606 6.95 6.16 -27.06
C THR A 606 5.70 6.94 -26.71
N ILE A 607 4.83 6.43 -25.80
CA ILE A 607 3.56 7.11 -25.52
C ILE A 607 3.78 8.50 -24.93
N SER A 608 4.77 8.69 -24.04
CA SER A 608 5.09 10.02 -23.51
C SER A 608 5.51 11.01 -24.59
N ARG A 609 6.22 10.56 -25.62
CA ARG A 609 6.57 11.38 -26.77
C ARG A 609 5.32 11.73 -27.60
N GLU A 610 4.45 10.76 -27.86
CA GLU A 610 3.19 10.97 -28.57
C GLU A 610 2.27 11.95 -27.83
N LEU A 611 2.20 11.86 -26.48
CA LEU A 611 1.49 12.86 -25.66
C LEU A 611 2.12 14.26 -25.76
N GLY A 612 3.45 14.36 -25.86
CA GLY A 612 4.14 15.62 -26.09
C GLY A 612 3.74 16.30 -27.42
N MET A 613 3.38 15.51 -28.45
CA MET A 613 2.89 16.07 -29.72
C MET A 613 1.54 16.79 -29.55
N PHE A 614 0.64 16.24 -28.71
CA PHE A 614 -0.62 16.93 -28.37
C PHE A 614 -0.36 18.25 -27.64
N GLN A 615 0.58 18.28 -26.68
CA GLN A 615 0.93 19.51 -25.97
C GLN A 615 1.47 20.58 -26.93
N THR A 616 2.34 20.19 -27.86
CA THR A 616 2.87 21.08 -28.89
C THR A 616 1.75 21.59 -29.81
N ALA A 617 0.84 20.73 -30.24
CA ALA A 617 -0.30 21.11 -31.06
C ALA A 617 -1.22 22.13 -30.35
N PHE A 618 -1.49 21.94 -29.06
CA PHE A 618 -2.26 22.90 -28.27
C PHE A 618 -1.56 24.25 -28.13
N GLN A 619 -0.24 24.26 -27.93
CA GLN A 619 0.52 25.51 -27.86
C GLN A 619 0.49 26.27 -29.19
N ASN A 620 0.52 25.54 -30.30
CA ASN A 620 0.50 26.13 -31.65
C ASN A 620 -0.90 26.56 -32.13
N ALA A 621 -1.94 25.92 -31.60
CA ALA A 621 -3.34 26.24 -31.99
C ALA A 621 -3.81 27.61 -31.49
N GLY A 622 -3.15 28.22 -30.50
CA GLY A 622 -3.55 29.53 -29.96
C GLY A 622 -4.92 29.48 -29.28
N GLN A 623 -5.74 30.50 -29.52
CA GLN A 623 -7.13 30.54 -29.02
C GLN A 623 -8.06 29.88 -30.03
N VAL A 624 -8.30 28.60 -29.90
CA VAL A 624 -9.28 27.80 -30.66
C VAL A 624 -10.66 28.00 -30.03
N GLN A 625 -11.68 28.28 -30.86
CA GLN A 625 -13.03 28.59 -30.37
C GLN A 625 -14.00 27.40 -30.46
N THR A 626 -13.73 26.42 -31.32
CA THR A 626 -14.59 25.25 -31.52
C THR A 626 -13.84 23.94 -31.48
N VAL A 627 -14.56 22.85 -31.19
CA VAL A 627 -13.98 21.49 -31.16
C VAL A 627 -13.56 21.04 -32.56
N GLU A 628 -14.30 21.45 -33.61
CA GLU A 628 -13.98 21.14 -34.99
C GLU A 628 -12.67 21.80 -35.42
N GLU A 629 -12.45 23.04 -35.02
CA GLU A 629 -11.19 23.74 -35.28
C GLU A 629 -10.04 23.05 -34.57
N LEU A 630 -10.22 22.68 -33.28
CA LEU A 630 -9.23 21.90 -32.52
C LEU A 630 -8.95 20.55 -33.17
N ALA A 631 -10.00 19.84 -33.62
CA ALA A 631 -9.86 18.55 -34.30
C ALA A 631 -9.01 18.68 -35.57
N SER A 632 -9.14 19.76 -36.33
CA SER A 632 -8.31 20.01 -37.52
C SER A 632 -6.82 20.17 -37.16
N HIS A 633 -6.50 20.84 -36.06
CA HIS A 633 -5.15 20.98 -35.54
C HIS A 633 -4.56 19.66 -35.02
N LEU A 634 -5.42 18.75 -34.58
CA LEU A 634 -4.97 17.42 -34.04
C LEU A 634 -4.81 16.37 -35.15
N MET A 635 -5.33 16.57 -36.37
CA MET A 635 -5.18 15.62 -37.49
C MET A 635 -3.71 15.25 -37.78
N PRO A 636 -2.76 16.19 -37.84
CA PRO A 636 -1.35 15.85 -38.05
C PRO A 636 -0.76 15.04 -36.86
N VAL A 637 -1.31 15.23 -35.65
CA VAL A 637 -0.88 14.47 -34.48
C VAL A 637 -1.32 13.01 -34.62
N PHE A 638 -2.58 12.75 -34.95
CA PHE A 638 -3.11 11.40 -35.16
C PHE A 638 -2.35 10.62 -36.25
N ASN A 639 -1.88 11.28 -37.29
CA ASN A 639 -1.05 10.67 -38.34
C ASN A 639 0.33 10.20 -37.80
N ASN A 640 0.80 10.77 -36.69
CA ASN A 640 2.14 10.53 -36.14
C ASN A 640 2.09 9.80 -34.77
N THR A 641 0.92 9.38 -34.30
CA THR A 641 0.73 8.68 -33.01
C THR A 641 0.47 7.19 -33.24
N ALA A 642 1.43 6.48 -33.84
CA ALA A 642 1.28 5.09 -34.25
C ALA A 642 0.94 4.15 -33.09
N VAL A 643 1.50 4.39 -31.90
CA VAL A 643 1.25 3.57 -30.71
C VAL A 643 -0.14 3.80 -30.15
N LEU A 644 -0.61 5.03 -30.06
CA LEU A 644 -1.99 5.34 -29.65
C LEU A 644 -3.01 4.76 -30.66
N ASN A 645 -2.70 4.79 -31.95
CA ASN A 645 -3.56 4.23 -32.99
C ASN A 645 -3.70 2.70 -32.87
N MET A 646 -2.59 1.97 -32.65
CA MET A 646 -2.62 0.51 -32.48
C MET A 646 -3.26 0.08 -31.14
N LEU A 647 -3.26 0.96 -30.14
CA LEU A 647 -3.97 0.74 -28.88
C LEU A 647 -5.48 1.03 -28.98
N ASN A 648 -6.03 1.25 -30.18
CA ASN A 648 -7.43 1.57 -30.42
C ASN A 648 -7.92 2.83 -29.65
N THR A 649 -7.09 3.87 -29.60
CA THR A 649 -7.44 5.15 -28.97
C THR A 649 -8.39 5.91 -29.89
N LYS A 650 -9.68 5.61 -29.81
CA LYS A 650 -10.71 6.18 -30.69
C LYS A 650 -11.09 7.60 -30.31
N TYR A 651 -11.16 7.90 -29.01
CA TYR A 651 -11.58 9.21 -28.51
C TYR A 651 -10.52 9.87 -27.66
N VAL A 652 -10.39 11.19 -27.83
CA VAL A 652 -9.52 12.04 -27.00
C VAL A 652 -10.39 13.10 -26.32
N ILE A 653 -10.40 13.11 -24.98
CA ILE A 653 -11.07 14.13 -24.18
C ILE A 653 -10.08 15.25 -23.91
N VAL A 654 -10.41 16.45 -24.40
CA VAL A 654 -9.61 17.68 -24.23
C VAL A 654 -10.30 18.67 -23.29
N ASP A 655 -11.62 18.57 -23.17
CA ASP A 655 -12.46 19.28 -22.20
C ASP A 655 -13.65 18.38 -21.84
N PRO A 656 -13.93 18.11 -20.56
CA PRO A 656 -15.05 17.26 -20.15
C PRO A 656 -16.43 17.84 -20.50
N GLN A 657 -16.53 19.16 -20.73
CA GLN A 657 -17.79 19.86 -21.03
C GLN A 657 -18.01 20.07 -22.53
N SER A 658 -17.10 19.60 -23.37
CA SER A 658 -17.16 19.65 -24.81
C SER A 658 -17.21 18.26 -25.44
N PRO A 659 -17.71 18.08 -26.69
CA PRO A 659 -17.60 16.80 -27.38
C PRO A 659 -16.16 16.28 -27.46
N PRO A 660 -15.94 14.94 -27.43
CA PRO A 660 -14.62 14.39 -27.57
C PRO A 660 -14.09 14.51 -28.99
N VAL A 661 -12.79 14.64 -29.16
CA VAL A 661 -12.16 14.57 -30.49
C VAL A 661 -12.04 13.11 -30.92
N THR A 662 -12.54 12.79 -32.10
CA THR A 662 -12.43 11.44 -32.67
C THR A 662 -11.09 11.28 -33.39
N ASN A 663 -10.36 10.20 -33.11
CA ASN A 663 -9.17 9.81 -33.83
C ASN A 663 -9.53 8.90 -35.03
N PRO A 664 -9.44 9.40 -36.28
CA PRO A 664 -9.81 8.60 -37.46
C PRO A 664 -8.78 7.49 -37.78
N ASN A 665 -7.59 7.53 -37.16
CA ASN A 665 -6.49 6.61 -37.42
C ASN A 665 -6.41 5.47 -36.40
N ALA A 666 -7.36 5.37 -35.45
CA ALA A 666 -7.45 4.23 -34.54
C ALA A 666 -7.68 2.93 -35.33
N LEU A 667 -6.83 1.93 -35.10
CA LEU A 667 -6.82 0.69 -35.92
C LEU A 667 -7.92 -0.32 -35.53
N GLY A 668 -8.79 0.05 -34.59
CA GLY A 668 -9.87 -0.82 -34.14
C GLY A 668 -9.40 -1.92 -33.17
N ASN A 669 -10.24 -2.96 -33.02
CA ASN A 669 -9.99 -4.02 -32.04
C ASN A 669 -9.07 -5.12 -32.58
N ALA A 670 -9.08 -5.32 -33.91
CA ALA A 670 -8.18 -6.24 -34.61
C ALA A 670 -8.07 -5.81 -36.08
N TRP A 671 -6.95 -6.12 -36.72
CA TRP A 671 -6.69 -5.84 -38.14
C TRP A 671 -5.69 -6.82 -38.71
N PHE A 672 -5.67 -6.97 -40.03
CA PHE A 672 -4.68 -7.75 -40.75
C PHE A 672 -3.48 -6.87 -41.14
N VAL A 673 -2.28 -7.42 -41.07
CA VAL A 673 -1.03 -6.75 -41.48
C VAL A 673 -0.35 -7.53 -42.63
N GLU A 674 0.31 -6.78 -43.50
CA GLU A 674 0.93 -7.31 -44.70
C GLU A 674 2.34 -7.90 -44.44
N LYS A 675 3.09 -7.30 -43.48
CA LYS A 675 4.50 -7.60 -43.32
C LYS A 675 4.92 -7.76 -41.86
N PRO A 676 5.46 -8.93 -41.49
CA PRO A 676 6.15 -9.10 -40.22
C PRO A 676 7.56 -8.47 -40.26
N VAL A 677 7.95 -7.75 -39.20
CA VAL A 677 9.28 -7.20 -38.98
C VAL A 677 9.88 -7.92 -37.77
N ILE A 678 10.86 -8.79 -38.00
CA ILE A 678 11.47 -9.58 -36.94
C ILE A 678 12.52 -8.71 -36.21
N ALA A 679 12.41 -8.65 -34.87
CA ALA A 679 13.35 -7.99 -33.99
C ALA A 679 14.10 -9.02 -33.13
N GLY A 680 15.40 -8.88 -33.02
CA GLY A 680 16.28 -9.84 -32.33
C GLY A 680 16.18 -9.78 -30.79
N ASN A 681 15.70 -8.66 -30.24
CA ASN A 681 15.58 -8.44 -28.80
C ASN A 681 14.58 -7.32 -28.50
N ALA A 682 14.27 -7.12 -27.21
CA ALA A 682 13.29 -6.13 -26.75
C ALA A 682 13.66 -4.67 -27.11
N ASN A 683 14.96 -4.32 -27.17
CA ASN A 683 15.40 -2.99 -27.58
C ASN A 683 15.11 -2.73 -29.06
N GLU A 684 15.42 -3.72 -29.90
CA GLU A 684 15.12 -3.65 -31.33
C GLU A 684 13.62 -3.67 -31.60
N GLU A 685 12.83 -4.49 -30.86
CA GLU A 685 11.38 -4.52 -30.95
C GLU A 685 10.80 -3.12 -30.70
N LEU A 686 11.27 -2.43 -29.62
CA LEU A 686 10.81 -1.11 -29.24
C LEU A 686 11.28 0.00 -30.19
N SER A 687 12.50 -0.10 -30.73
CA SER A 687 13.02 0.87 -31.72
C SER A 687 12.34 0.71 -33.07
N SER A 688 12.12 -0.52 -33.54
CA SER A 688 11.43 -0.80 -34.79
C SER A 688 9.98 -0.32 -34.77
N LEU A 689 9.31 -0.41 -33.62
CA LEU A 689 7.95 0.09 -33.47
C LEU A 689 7.79 1.60 -33.76
N LYS A 690 8.87 2.37 -33.61
CA LYS A 690 8.89 3.81 -33.94
C LYS A 690 9.01 4.11 -35.44
N MET A 691 9.35 3.09 -36.23
CA MET A 691 9.65 3.24 -37.66
C MET A 691 8.62 2.58 -38.58
N ILE A 692 7.81 1.63 -38.06
CA ILE A 692 6.81 0.93 -38.83
C ILE A 692 5.50 1.70 -38.97
N ASN A 693 4.72 1.33 -39.98
CA ASN A 693 3.29 1.64 -40.02
C ASN A 693 2.49 0.47 -39.41
N PRO A 694 1.98 0.55 -38.18
CA PRO A 694 1.31 -0.54 -37.51
C PRO A 694 0.01 -1.00 -38.20
N ALA A 695 -0.56 -0.21 -39.12
CA ALA A 695 -1.69 -0.62 -39.93
C ALA A 695 -1.32 -1.66 -41.01
N ARG A 696 -0.04 -1.76 -41.38
CA ARG A 696 0.46 -2.67 -42.44
C ARG A 696 1.58 -3.59 -41.99
N GLU A 697 2.28 -3.25 -40.93
CA GLU A 697 3.45 -3.97 -40.44
C GLU A 697 3.28 -4.31 -38.96
N ALA A 698 3.83 -5.46 -38.54
CA ALA A 698 3.89 -5.85 -37.14
C ALA A 698 5.30 -6.22 -36.75
N VAL A 699 5.82 -5.64 -35.67
CA VAL A 699 7.11 -6.02 -35.07
C VAL A 699 6.92 -7.25 -34.22
N ILE A 700 7.72 -8.28 -34.48
CA ILE A 700 7.64 -9.58 -33.81
C ILE A 700 9.02 -9.93 -33.26
N ASP A 701 9.07 -10.23 -31.96
CA ASP A 701 10.30 -10.70 -31.32
C ASP A 701 10.71 -12.08 -31.91
N THR A 702 12.00 -12.28 -32.17
CA THR A 702 12.55 -13.52 -32.76
C THR A 702 12.14 -14.78 -32.00
N ARG A 703 11.80 -14.67 -30.70
CA ARG A 703 11.26 -15.78 -29.89
C ARG A 703 9.93 -16.34 -30.41
N PHE A 704 9.21 -15.57 -31.20
CA PHE A 704 7.94 -15.95 -31.83
C PHE A 704 8.06 -16.17 -33.34
N SER A 705 9.28 -16.15 -33.87
CA SER A 705 9.50 -16.34 -35.32
C SER A 705 9.02 -17.67 -35.86
N GLU A 706 8.91 -18.70 -35.02
CA GLU A 706 8.36 -20.03 -35.40
C GLU A 706 6.89 -19.97 -35.87
N PHE A 707 6.13 -18.96 -35.39
CA PHE A 707 4.75 -18.76 -35.82
C PHE A 707 4.64 -18.05 -37.18
N ILE A 708 5.75 -17.46 -37.68
CA ILE A 708 5.78 -16.66 -38.92
C ILE A 708 6.32 -17.56 -40.06
N LYS A 709 5.42 -17.99 -40.92
CA LYS A 709 5.73 -18.89 -42.05
C LYS A 709 6.05 -18.16 -43.35
N SER A 710 5.67 -16.88 -43.46
CA SER A 710 5.86 -16.07 -44.65
C SER A 710 6.42 -14.67 -44.31
N THR A 711 7.17 -14.09 -45.22
CA THR A 711 7.64 -12.69 -45.12
C THR A 711 6.58 -11.68 -45.59
N GLN A 712 5.49 -12.16 -46.19
CA GLN A 712 4.40 -11.35 -46.73
C GLN A 712 3.08 -12.08 -46.48
N TYR A 713 2.08 -11.33 -46.02
CA TYR A 713 0.68 -11.76 -45.82
C TYR A 713 -0.23 -10.77 -46.55
N PRO A 714 -0.40 -10.89 -47.89
CA PRO A 714 -1.16 -9.93 -48.66
C PRO A 714 -2.58 -9.81 -48.11
N VAL A 715 -3.10 -8.58 -47.97
CA VAL A 715 -4.44 -8.30 -47.50
C VAL A 715 -5.32 -7.93 -48.69
N ALA A 716 -6.42 -8.65 -48.90
CA ALA A 716 -7.38 -8.41 -49.95
C ALA A 716 -8.47 -7.43 -49.50
N GLU A 717 -9.16 -6.79 -50.46
CA GLU A 717 -10.22 -5.81 -50.20
C GLU A 717 -11.39 -6.39 -49.41
N GLY A 718 -11.64 -7.71 -49.51
CA GLY A 718 -12.71 -8.40 -48.79
C GLY A 718 -12.33 -8.90 -47.40
N ASP A 719 -11.05 -8.84 -47.04
CA ASP A 719 -10.58 -9.29 -45.73
C ASP A 719 -11.02 -8.37 -44.61
N ARG A 720 -11.63 -8.96 -43.58
CA ARG A 720 -12.11 -8.21 -42.40
C ARG A 720 -12.03 -9.07 -41.14
N ILE A 721 -11.80 -8.42 -40.00
CA ILE A 721 -11.86 -9.02 -38.68
C ILE A 721 -12.52 -8.04 -37.72
N GLU A 722 -13.51 -8.49 -36.97
CA GLU A 722 -14.33 -7.66 -36.10
C GLU A 722 -14.53 -8.31 -34.73
N LEU A 723 -14.54 -7.51 -33.67
CA LEU A 723 -14.93 -7.93 -32.34
C LEU A 723 -16.45 -8.08 -32.27
N VAL A 724 -16.90 -9.31 -31.97
CA VAL A 724 -18.32 -9.65 -31.85
C VAL A 724 -18.81 -9.48 -30.42
N SER A 725 -18.00 -9.93 -29.47
CA SER A 725 -18.36 -9.90 -28.04
C SER A 725 -17.13 -9.57 -27.17
N TYR A 726 -17.35 -8.72 -26.18
CA TYR A 726 -16.38 -8.36 -25.18
C TYR A 726 -16.90 -8.66 -23.78
N GLN A 727 -16.13 -9.43 -23.04
CA GLN A 727 -16.23 -9.58 -21.59
C GLN A 727 -14.80 -9.55 -21.00
N PRO A 728 -14.61 -9.17 -19.73
CA PRO A 728 -13.29 -9.11 -19.11
C PRO A 728 -12.44 -10.39 -19.26
N ASN A 729 -13.07 -11.56 -19.13
CA ASN A 729 -12.39 -12.85 -19.26
C ASN A 729 -12.54 -13.49 -20.65
N GLU A 730 -13.25 -12.87 -21.58
CA GLU A 730 -13.60 -13.52 -22.85
C GLU A 730 -13.78 -12.50 -23.97
N LEU A 731 -13.16 -12.79 -25.12
CA LEU A 731 -13.24 -11.98 -26.33
C LEU A 731 -13.60 -12.89 -27.51
N GLU A 732 -14.56 -12.48 -28.31
CA GLU A 732 -14.97 -13.22 -29.52
C GLU A 732 -14.83 -12.31 -30.74
N TYR A 733 -14.14 -12.81 -31.76
CA TYR A 733 -13.96 -12.16 -33.05
C TYR A 733 -14.53 -13.03 -34.16
N SER A 734 -15.03 -12.39 -35.19
CA SER A 734 -15.38 -13.01 -36.46
C SER A 734 -14.48 -12.43 -37.54
N TYR A 735 -13.98 -13.27 -38.44
CA TYR A 735 -13.19 -12.81 -39.57
C TYR A 735 -13.53 -13.53 -40.85
N THR A 736 -13.23 -12.89 -41.99
CA THR A 736 -13.24 -13.45 -43.33
C THR A 736 -11.94 -13.04 -44.01
N ALA A 737 -11.24 -14.00 -44.62
CA ALA A 737 -9.98 -13.78 -45.31
C ALA A 737 -9.84 -14.73 -46.53
N GLU A 738 -9.36 -14.21 -47.66
CA GLU A 738 -9.15 -15.03 -48.87
C GLU A 738 -8.04 -16.08 -48.74
N GLY A 739 -7.07 -15.85 -47.82
CA GLY A 739 -5.96 -16.73 -47.57
C GLY A 739 -5.41 -16.57 -46.16
N GLU A 740 -4.26 -17.20 -45.89
CA GLU A 740 -3.59 -17.07 -44.60
C GLU A 740 -3.23 -15.59 -44.34
N ARG A 741 -3.58 -15.06 -43.17
CA ARG A 741 -3.36 -13.64 -42.75
C ARG A 741 -2.69 -13.56 -41.39
N LEU A 742 -1.84 -12.57 -41.23
CA LEU A 742 -1.29 -12.18 -39.96
C LEU A 742 -2.24 -11.13 -39.32
N ALA A 743 -2.93 -11.53 -38.25
CA ALA A 743 -3.82 -10.66 -37.50
C ALA A 743 -3.13 -10.10 -36.26
N VAL A 744 -3.34 -8.80 -35.99
CA VAL A 744 -2.96 -8.12 -34.76
C VAL A 744 -4.23 -7.71 -34.03
N PHE A 745 -4.26 -7.92 -32.72
CA PHE A 745 -5.37 -7.56 -31.83
C PHE A 745 -4.92 -6.44 -30.91
N SER A 746 -5.72 -5.41 -30.70
CA SER A 746 -5.35 -4.30 -29.82
C SER A 746 -5.32 -4.65 -28.34
N ASP A 747 -5.51 -5.94 -28.00
CA ASP A 747 -5.48 -6.44 -26.64
C ASP A 747 -4.06 -6.72 -26.14
N ILE A 748 -3.84 -6.40 -24.88
CA ILE A 748 -2.52 -6.59 -24.26
C ILE A 748 -2.20 -8.08 -24.14
N TYR A 749 -1.00 -8.43 -24.63
CA TYR A 749 -0.45 -9.78 -24.49
C TYR A 749 0.00 -10.02 -23.03
N TYR A 750 -0.46 -11.11 -22.48
CA TYR A 750 -0.02 -11.65 -21.20
C TYR A 750 0.17 -13.16 -21.36
N PRO A 751 1.35 -13.73 -21.04
CA PRO A 751 1.69 -15.11 -21.44
C PRO A 751 0.99 -16.17 -20.61
N GLU A 752 0.38 -15.82 -19.49
CA GLU A 752 -0.22 -16.77 -18.56
C GLU A 752 -1.75 -16.70 -18.61
N GLY A 753 -2.39 -17.84 -18.84
CA GLY A 753 -3.83 -18.01 -18.64
C GLY A 753 -4.74 -17.57 -19.78
N TRP A 754 -4.26 -16.89 -20.82
CA TRP A 754 -5.05 -16.69 -22.04
C TRP A 754 -4.97 -17.92 -22.95
N LEU A 755 -6.12 -18.53 -23.20
CA LEU A 755 -6.31 -19.58 -24.18
C LEU A 755 -6.98 -18.99 -25.43
N CYS A 756 -6.61 -19.46 -26.61
CA CYS A 756 -7.22 -19.04 -27.86
C CYS A 756 -7.81 -20.23 -28.61
N PHE A 757 -8.93 -20.04 -29.26
CA PHE A 757 -9.61 -21.04 -30.06
C PHE A 757 -10.03 -20.45 -31.40
N VAL A 758 -9.79 -21.18 -32.50
CA VAL A 758 -10.34 -20.88 -33.82
C VAL A 758 -11.36 -21.97 -34.14
N ASP A 759 -12.62 -21.63 -34.33
CA ASP A 759 -13.77 -22.53 -34.48
C ASP A 759 -13.84 -23.63 -33.42
N GLY A 760 -13.53 -23.26 -32.18
CA GLY A 760 -13.54 -24.20 -31.06
C GLY A 760 -12.28 -25.07 -30.92
N LYS A 761 -11.33 -25.00 -31.85
CA LYS A 761 -10.05 -25.71 -31.78
C LYS A 761 -9.00 -24.80 -31.17
N GLU A 762 -8.30 -25.26 -30.13
CA GLU A 762 -7.21 -24.55 -29.51
C GLU A 762 -6.11 -24.19 -30.53
N SER A 763 -5.66 -22.95 -30.47
CA SER A 763 -4.71 -22.35 -31.41
C SER A 763 -3.76 -21.42 -30.67
N ASP A 764 -2.50 -21.38 -31.12
CA ASP A 764 -1.49 -20.52 -30.51
C ASP A 764 -1.69 -19.06 -30.88
N HIS A 765 -1.33 -18.20 -29.95
CA HIS A 765 -1.20 -16.77 -30.16
C HIS A 765 0.12 -16.28 -29.57
N PHE A 766 0.64 -15.19 -30.09
CA PHE A 766 1.95 -14.67 -29.71
C PHE A 766 1.92 -13.15 -29.56
N ARG A 767 3.04 -12.57 -29.12
CA ARG A 767 3.17 -11.13 -28.93
C ARG A 767 3.67 -10.45 -30.19
N ALA A 768 3.05 -9.35 -30.55
CA ALA A 768 3.50 -8.39 -31.56
C ALA A 768 3.48 -6.96 -31.01
N ASN A 769 4.15 -6.05 -31.72
CA ASN A 769 4.17 -4.62 -31.43
C ASN A 769 4.44 -4.32 -29.95
N TYR A 770 5.38 -5.05 -29.36
CA TYR A 770 5.86 -4.95 -27.99
C TYR A 770 4.88 -5.39 -26.88
N VAL A 771 3.57 -5.14 -27.05
CA VAL A 771 2.55 -5.37 -26.01
C VAL A 771 1.28 -6.04 -26.52
N LEU A 772 1.05 -6.19 -27.81
CA LEU A 772 -0.21 -6.66 -28.39
C LEU A 772 -0.21 -8.17 -28.68
N ARG A 773 -1.40 -8.75 -28.88
CA ARG A 773 -1.56 -10.14 -29.33
C ARG A 773 -1.55 -10.20 -30.84
N ALA A 774 -1.03 -11.30 -31.37
CA ALA A 774 -1.11 -11.60 -32.80
C ALA A 774 -1.30 -13.09 -33.04
N MET A 775 -1.80 -13.44 -34.23
CA MET A 775 -2.00 -14.79 -34.71
C MET A 775 -1.83 -14.86 -36.23
N VAL A 776 -1.40 -15.99 -36.73
CA VAL A 776 -1.54 -16.33 -38.14
C VAL A 776 -2.85 -17.13 -38.30
N LEU A 777 -3.78 -16.60 -39.05
CA LEU A 777 -5.13 -17.12 -39.22
C LEU A 777 -5.30 -17.75 -40.62
N PRO A 778 -5.96 -18.92 -40.74
CA PRO A 778 -6.21 -19.54 -42.04
C PRO A 778 -7.21 -18.74 -42.88
N GLY A 779 -7.21 -18.94 -44.20
CA GLY A 779 -8.23 -18.37 -45.08
C GLY A 779 -9.59 -19.02 -44.87
N GLY A 780 -10.65 -18.23 -45.07
CA GLY A 780 -12.04 -18.63 -44.86
C GLY A 780 -12.80 -17.65 -43.98
N THR A 781 -13.99 -18.07 -43.57
CA THR A 781 -14.80 -17.36 -42.57
C THR A 781 -14.81 -18.16 -41.27
N HIS A 782 -14.28 -17.58 -40.19
CA HIS A 782 -14.04 -18.29 -38.95
C HIS A 782 -14.34 -17.40 -37.75
N GLN A 783 -14.40 -18.02 -36.57
CA GLN A 783 -14.49 -17.36 -35.27
C GLN A 783 -13.23 -17.56 -34.45
N VAL A 784 -12.74 -16.48 -33.85
CA VAL A 784 -11.62 -16.53 -32.90
C VAL A 784 -12.15 -16.18 -31.51
N ARG A 785 -11.87 -17.04 -30.53
CA ARG A 785 -12.30 -16.85 -29.15
C ARG A 785 -11.10 -16.91 -28.21
N PHE A 786 -10.89 -15.85 -27.45
CA PHE A 786 -9.91 -15.79 -26.37
C PHE A 786 -10.60 -15.95 -25.02
N VAL A 787 -10.05 -16.80 -24.14
CA VAL A 787 -10.58 -17.03 -22.79
C VAL A 787 -9.47 -16.93 -21.76
N PHE A 788 -9.71 -16.17 -20.67
CA PHE A 788 -8.74 -16.01 -19.59
C PHE A 788 -9.04 -16.98 -18.45
N GLU A 789 -8.32 -18.10 -18.40
CA GLU A 789 -8.46 -19.18 -17.42
C GLU A 789 -7.13 -19.55 -16.76
N PRO A 790 -6.56 -18.66 -15.93
CA PRO A 790 -5.26 -18.91 -15.30
C PRO A 790 -5.32 -20.08 -14.32
N SER A 791 -4.53 -21.11 -14.60
CA SER A 791 -4.41 -22.32 -13.77
C SER A 791 -3.95 -22.03 -12.34
N THR A 792 -3.11 -20.99 -12.17
CA THR A 792 -2.66 -20.50 -10.86
C THR A 792 -3.81 -20.05 -9.97
N TYR A 793 -4.82 -19.41 -10.52
CA TYR A 793 -6.02 -19.02 -9.78
C TYR A 793 -6.89 -20.24 -9.45
N ILE A 794 -7.18 -21.10 -10.44
CA ILE A 794 -8.08 -22.25 -10.29
C ILE A 794 -7.51 -23.25 -9.28
N ASN A 795 -6.28 -23.72 -9.50
CA ASN A 795 -5.62 -24.68 -8.63
C ASN A 795 -5.26 -24.04 -7.27
N GLY A 796 -4.90 -22.77 -7.28
CA GLY A 796 -4.66 -22.01 -6.07
C GLY A 796 -5.86 -22.01 -5.12
N ASN A 797 -7.08 -21.78 -5.63
CA ASN A 797 -8.29 -21.80 -4.80
C ASN A 797 -8.58 -23.20 -4.22
N ARG A 798 -8.27 -24.28 -4.94
CA ARG A 798 -8.39 -25.66 -4.41
C ARG A 798 -7.46 -25.88 -3.22
N VAL A 799 -6.20 -25.45 -3.33
CA VAL A 799 -5.22 -25.53 -2.22
C VAL A 799 -5.64 -24.66 -1.04
N SER A 800 -6.13 -23.44 -1.31
CA SER A 800 -6.62 -22.52 -0.28
C SER A 800 -7.80 -23.10 0.48
N LEU A 801 -8.74 -23.75 -0.21
CA LEU A 801 -9.89 -24.40 0.40
C LEU A 801 -9.47 -25.58 1.29
N ALA A 802 -8.63 -26.48 0.77
CA ALA A 802 -8.13 -27.62 1.53
C ALA A 802 -7.38 -27.19 2.81
N SER A 803 -6.51 -26.16 2.70
CA SER A 803 -5.79 -25.61 3.83
C SER A 803 -6.72 -24.90 4.84
N SER A 804 -7.77 -24.21 4.38
CA SER A 804 -8.78 -23.58 5.23
C SER A 804 -9.54 -24.64 6.05
N VAL A 805 -9.99 -25.70 5.40
CA VAL A 805 -10.67 -26.81 6.07
C VAL A 805 -9.75 -27.50 7.08
N LEU A 806 -8.49 -27.74 6.71
CA LEU A 806 -7.49 -28.37 7.59
C LEU A 806 -7.28 -27.55 8.87
N LEU A 807 -7.12 -26.22 8.77
CA LEU A 807 -6.93 -25.36 9.96
C LEU A 807 -8.18 -25.39 10.86
N ILE A 808 -9.39 -25.37 10.27
CA ILE A 808 -10.64 -25.46 11.03
C ILE A 808 -10.73 -26.79 11.77
N LEU A 809 -10.40 -27.91 11.12
CA LEU A 809 -10.41 -29.25 11.73
C LEU A 809 -9.36 -29.38 12.85
N LEU A 810 -8.15 -28.85 12.67
CA LEU A 810 -7.12 -28.85 13.71
C LEU A 810 -7.54 -28.03 14.92
N ALA A 811 -8.13 -26.86 14.72
CA ALA A 811 -8.64 -26.03 15.80
C ALA A 811 -9.81 -26.73 16.54
N ALA A 812 -10.78 -27.28 15.80
CA ALA A 812 -11.91 -28.02 16.39
C ALA A 812 -11.45 -29.25 17.17
N GLY A 813 -10.50 -30.02 16.63
CA GLY A 813 -9.91 -31.18 17.31
C GLY A 813 -9.20 -30.80 18.61
N TYR A 814 -8.46 -29.69 18.60
CA TYR A 814 -7.79 -29.18 19.81
C TYR A 814 -8.80 -28.82 20.91
N PHE A 815 -9.86 -28.06 20.57
CA PHE A 815 -10.88 -27.69 21.55
C PHE A 815 -11.69 -28.89 22.04
N ALA A 816 -12.04 -29.84 21.16
CA ALA A 816 -12.71 -31.08 21.53
C ALA A 816 -11.89 -31.93 22.51
N ALA A 817 -10.58 -32.11 22.24
CA ALA A 817 -9.67 -32.81 23.12
C ALA A 817 -9.56 -32.13 24.51
N GLY A 818 -9.55 -30.79 24.53
CA GLY A 818 -9.57 -30.01 25.77
C GLY A 818 -10.85 -30.21 26.59
N PHE A 819 -12.00 -30.31 25.91
CA PHE A 819 -13.29 -30.52 26.54
C PHE A 819 -13.39 -31.95 27.13
N ILE A 820 -12.91 -32.96 26.41
CA ILE A 820 -12.90 -34.35 26.86
C ILE A 820 -11.99 -34.51 28.09
N ARG A 821 -10.81 -33.85 28.11
CA ARG A 821 -9.91 -33.88 29.26
C ARG A 821 -10.53 -33.24 30.50
N LYS A 822 -11.23 -32.13 30.40
CA LYS A 822 -11.94 -31.47 31.50
C LYS A 822 -13.12 -32.26 32.03
N LYS A 823 -13.73 -33.17 31.25
CA LYS A 823 -14.82 -34.05 31.70
C LYS A 823 -14.29 -35.30 32.43
N LYS A 824 -12.97 -35.64 32.25
CA LYS A 824 -12.35 -36.79 32.90
C LYS A 824 -11.55 -36.41 34.16
N SER A 825 -11.26 -35.12 34.39
CA SER A 825 -10.73 -34.54 35.61
C SER A 825 -11.88 -33.98 36.50
#